data_4b7163a83bbe36613d50244fb4ae026a
#
_entry.id   4b7163a83bbe36613d50244fb4ae026a
#
_cell.length_a   1.000
_cell.length_b   1.000
_cell.length_c   1.000
_cell.angle_alpha   90.00
_cell.angle_beta   90.00
_cell.angle_gamma   90.00
#
_symmetry.space_group_name_H-M   'P 1'
#
loop_
_entity.id
_entity.type
_entity.pdbx_description
1 polymer ?
#
loop_
_entity_poly.entity_id
_entity_poly.type
_entity_poly.pdbx_seq_one_letter_code
_entity_poly.pdbx_strand_id
1 'polypeptide(L)'
;MQLLPRLRNLLVCLALSVPLAAQSLPKLLVTITDENAVAVPSALVFLQLSPQALPLRCETDFSGTCQFTNVAAATYQLRVEKAGFYSLLLPTVQFGATSNIDVTLSHIQEIREVVNVVESPPVIDPAQVSKQEEITGLDIINIPYPSTRDYRNALNFIPGVVQDTTGQPHLEGAQTYQALTLLDGFNITQPANGLLLARVSTDALRSVTVQTSRLSAQYGKASGGLLGLNTGIGDDHYRFATTNFIPSFQHRKGFNLDKVDPRFTLSGPIRKGKMWFFDAADGEYDNVIFSELPDGADHDAVWRIGNLAKIQTNLTSRDILTGSFLINHFHDEHFGLSLFNPIEATPVEAESAYITNFKESHFFSGGELLEVGFGLVHYGVNASPLGSKPYFISPETTGGNFYFFSQTRARRWQGLANLYLPPAQWHGQHEFKFGVDIDRLGYDANFERQPISFLREGQSFPPTGTCLTQNPSPCSRYSIFPGQDNTFEHNVETSAYAQDRWLITNRFLVEAGLRFDWDEIVRRFLFAPRLAATYVLDDAGKTKISAGVGITFDSSPMFLLARPDAGTRLDYFFNPDGSLTTPPTVTSFSADTDRLRAPRYLNSSVSFEKKLPWDIYATTSFLFRHGTGVFVYNTLKGTPGGTFVLQNTREDRYHAFQLNLRRNFRKTYGVLVSYTHSRSTSNQVLDFSVDSPIFTAQAPGPYSWDTPNRLISWGLLPFFKLPWIGPLDLGYSAEARTGFPFNVINDQFQLVGLPGSQRFPSYFALNLHLEKRFQALGFYWAIRAGYDNITGRQNPVAVNNDIDSPQFRTFSGFDGRAFTTRIRFLGRK
;
A
#
# COMPACT_ATOMS: atom_id res chain seq x y z
N MET A 1 -31.51 -19.79 -80.81
CA MET A 1 -32.19 -20.96 -80.22
C MET A 1 -31.07 -21.92 -79.69
N GLN A 2 -30.51 -21.73 -78.51
CA GLN A 2 -29.64 -22.64 -77.77
C GLN A 2 -29.15 -21.93 -76.47
N LEU A 3 -30.08 -21.62 -75.57
CA LEU A 3 -29.70 -21.05 -74.24
C LEU A 3 -30.58 -21.61 -73.11
N LEU A 4 -31.33 -22.69 -73.32
CA LEU A 4 -32.25 -23.23 -72.31
C LEU A 4 -31.76 -24.47 -71.48
N PRO A 5 -30.69 -25.22 -71.82
CA PRO A 5 -30.34 -26.35 -70.93
C PRO A 5 -29.37 -25.99 -69.74
N ARG A 6 -28.75 -24.80 -69.72
CA ARG A 6 -27.83 -24.49 -68.62
C ARG A 6 -28.49 -23.88 -67.36
N LEU A 7 -29.67 -23.30 -67.44
CA LEU A 7 -30.43 -22.78 -66.32
C LEU A 7 -31.11 -23.86 -65.45
N ARG A 8 -31.40 -25.02 -65.99
CA ARG A 8 -32.07 -26.11 -65.27
C ARG A 8 -31.13 -26.87 -64.31
N ASN A 9 -29.84 -26.90 -64.62
CA ASN A 9 -28.86 -27.54 -63.74
C ASN A 9 -28.34 -26.59 -62.60
N LEU A 10 -28.52 -25.27 -62.74
CA LEU A 10 -28.22 -24.32 -61.71
C LEU A 10 -29.27 -24.25 -60.58
N LEU A 11 -30.56 -24.51 -60.94
CA LEU A 11 -31.66 -24.53 -59.99
C LEU A 11 -31.79 -25.84 -59.22
N VAL A 12 -31.21 -26.95 -59.68
CA VAL A 12 -31.16 -28.22 -58.95
C VAL A 12 -29.98 -28.22 -57.86
N CYS A 13 -28.92 -27.46 -58.11
CA CYS A 13 -27.84 -27.28 -57.07
C CYS A 13 -28.22 -26.30 -55.94
N LEU A 14 -29.22 -25.41 -56.14
CA LEU A 14 -29.69 -24.51 -55.08
C LEU A 14 -30.78 -25.10 -54.19
N ALA A 15 -31.37 -26.27 -54.54
CA ALA A 15 -32.46 -26.90 -53.79
C ALA A 15 -31.95 -27.99 -52.79
N LEU A 16 -30.64 -28.21 -52.67
CA LEU A 16 -30.00 -29.17 -51.76
C LEU A 16 -29.14 -28.54 -50.65
N SER A 17 -29.27 -27.24 -50.40
CA SER A 17 -28.82 -26.63 -49.16
C SER A 17 -29.83 -26.96 -48.05
N VAL A 18 -29.75 -28.17 -47.55
CA VAL A 18 -30.29 -28.51 -46.23
C VAL A 18 -29.65 -27.56 -45.25
N PRO A 19 -30.40 -26.75 -44.49
CA PRO A 19 -29.78 -26.02 -43.38
C PRO A 19 -29.25 -27.11 -42.43
N LEU A 20 -27.94 -27.30 -42.35
CA LEU A 20 -27.35 -27.89 -41.19
C LEU A 20 -27.81 -27.00 -40.01
N ALA A 21 -28.81 -27.48 -39.28
CA ALA A 21 -29.17 -26.92 -38.00
C ALA A 21 -27.85 -26.97 -37.20
N ALA A 22 -27.21 -25.83 -37.01
CA ALA A 22 -26.09 -25.69 -36.10
C ALA A 22 -26.65 -26.12 -34.74
N GLN A 23 -26.36 -27.35 -34.33
CA GLN A 23 -26.64 -27.79 -32.98
C GLN A 23 -25.90 -26.82 -32.10
N SER A 24 -26.64 -26.01 -31.34
CA SER A 24 -26.04 -25.14 -30.30
C SER A 24 -25.29 -26.06 -29.39
N LEU A 25 -23.97 -25.95 -29.41
CA LEU A 25 -23.12 -26.74 -28.55
C LEU A 25 -23.50 -26.48 -27.09
N PRO A 26 -23.55 -27.52 -26.26
CA PRO A 26 -23.99 -27.40 -24.88
C PRO A 26 -23.10 -26.39 -24.10
N LYS A 27 -23.76 -25.49 -23.37
CA LYS A 27 -23.14 -24.44 -22.59
C LYS A 27 -23.37 -24.73 -21.10
N LEU A 28 -22.36 -24.63 -20.30
CA LEU A 28 -22.46 -24.70 -18.84
C LEU A 28 -22.26 -23.32 -18.25
N LEU A 29 -23.27 -22.78 -17.61
CA LEU A 29 -23.18 -21.53 -16.84
C LEU A 29 -22.94 -21.87 -15.38
N VAL A 30 -21.93 -21.29 -14.78
CA VAL A 30 -21.62 -21.42 -13.36
C VAL A 30 -21.78 -20.05 -12.71
N THR A 31 -22.63 -19.96 -11.69
CA THR A 31 -22.86 -18.75 -10.89
C THR A 31 -22.22 -18.95 -9.52
N ILE A 32 -21.33 -18.03 -9.14
CA ILE A 32 -20.64 -18.06 -7.85
C ILE A 32 -21.14 -16.90 -7.00
N THR A 33 -21.67 -17.23 -5.82
CA THR A 33 -22.07 -16.26 -4.79
C THR A 33 -21.33 -16.55 -3.49
N ASP A 34 -21.24 -15.54 -2.63
CA ASP A 34 -20.80 -15.76 -1.25
C ASP A 34 -21.97 -16.28 -0.37
N GLU A 35 -21.71 -16.52 0.91
CA GLU A 35 -22.68 -16.96 1.91
C GLU A 35 -23.81 -15.95 2.14
N ASN A 36 -23.66 -14.72 1.68
CA ASN A 36 -24.65 -13.65 1.77
C ASN A 36 -25.39 -13.43 0.44
N ALA A 37 -25.23 -14.36 -0.52
CA ALA A 37 -25.76 -14.30 -1.88
C ALA A 37 -25.24 -13.10 -2.71
N VAL A 38 -24.06 -12.59 -2.37
CA VAL A 38 -23.36 -11.57 -3.19
C VAL A 38 -22.55 -12.27 -4.25
N ALA A 39 -22.59 -11.76 -5.48
CA ALA A 39 -21.78 -12.27 -6.57
C ALA A 39 -20.28 -12.20 -6.25
N VAL A 40 -19.53 -13.24 -6.54
CA VAL A 40 -18.09 -13.31 -6.34
C VAL A 40 -17.38 -13.14 -7.68
N PRO A 41 -16.90 -11.94 -8.02
CA PRO A 41 -16.18 -11.69 -9.25
C PRO A 41 -14.76 -12.26 -9.21
N SER A 42 -14.20 -12.53 -10.39
CA SER A 42 -12.83 -13.05 -10.56
C SER A 42 -12.55 -14.32 -9.75
N ALA A 43 -13.57 -15.18 -9.55
CA ALA A 43 -13.37 -16.51 -9.01
C ALA A 43 -12.92 -17.45 -10.12
N LEU A 44 -11.91 -18.26 -9.84
CA LEU A 44 -11.39 -19.23 -10.79
C LEU A 44 -12.18 -20.53 -10.68
N VAL A 45 -12.83 -20.91 -11.79
CA VAL A 45 -13.63 -22.14 -11.88
C VAL A 45 -12.92 -23.13 -12.77
N PHE A 46 -12.62 -24.29 -12.23
CA PHE A 46 -11.98 -25.40 -12.94
C PHE A 46 -12.96 -26.56 -13.08
N LEU A 47 -13.15 -27.03 -14.31
CA LEU A 47 -13.99 -28.18 -14.63
C LEU A 47 -13.09 -29.29 -15.19
N GLN A 48 -13.03 -30.45 -14.52
CA GLN A 48 -12.13 -31.54 -14.83
C GLN A 48 -12.86 -32.86 -15.00
N LEU A 49 -12.63 -33.56 -16.12
CA LEU A 49 -13.29 -34.81 -16.43
C LEU A 49 -12.69 -36.00 -15.64
N SER A 50 -11.36 -35.98 -15.40
CA SER A 50 -10.65 -36.97 -14.61
C SER A 50 -9.41 -36.34 -14.00
N PRO A 51 -8.81 -36.91 -12.92
CA PRO A 51 -7.61 -36.37 -12.27
C PRO A 51 -6.40 -36.18 -13.21
N GLN A 52 -6.35 -36.92 -14.32
CA GLN A 52 -5.29 -36.85 -15.34
C GLN A 52 -5.63 -35.89 -16.51
N ALA A 53 -6.92 -35.53 -16.68
CA ALA A 53 -7.33 -34.64 -17.75
C ALA A 53 -6.96 -33.20 -17.42
N LEU A 54 -6.63 -32.41 -18.45
CA LEU A 54 -6.45 -30.96 -18.29
C LEU A 54 -7.80 -30.33 -17.91
N PRO A 55 -7.84 -29.50 -16.86
CA PRO A 55 -9.06 -28.84 -16.47
C PRO A 55 -9.43 -27.75 -17.49
N LEU A 56 -10.70 -27.72 -17.90
CA LEU A 56 -11.28 -26.52 -18.49
C LEU A 56 -11.37 -25.46 -17.41
N ARG A 57 -11.19 -24.20 -17.79
CA ARG A 57 -11.15 -23.09 -16.85
C ARG A 57 -11.98 -21.91 -17.35
N CYS A 58 -12.70 -21.27 -16.48
CA CYS A 58 -13.23 -19.92 -16.66
C CYS A 58 -13.01 -19.07 -15.39
N GLU A 59 -13.15 -17.78 -15.52
CA GLU A 59 -13.13 -16.82 -14.44
C GLU A 59 -14.49 -16.13 -14.38
N THR A 60 -15.05 -15.93 -13.18
CA THR A 60 -16.32 -15.25 -13.03
C THR A 60 -16.20 -13.77 -13.37
N ASP A 61 -17.17 -13.28 -14.09
CA ASP A 61 -17.37 -11.86 -14.34
C ASP A 61 -17.86 -11.12 -13.08
N PHE A 62 -18.20 -9.84 -13.22
CA PHE A 62 -18.65 -9.02 -12.09
C PHE A 62 -20.01 -9.45 -11.54
N SER A 63 -20.82 -10.16 -12.29
CA SER A 63 -22.07 -10.78 -11.82
C SER A 63 -21.85 -12.13 -11.13
N GLY A 64 -20.60 -12.55 -10.96
CA GLY A 64 -20.24 -13.84 -10.37
C GLY A 64 -20.48 -15.00 -11.31
N THR A 65 -20.67 -14.76 -12.64
CA THR A 65 -20.96 -15.81 -13.59
C THR A 65 -19.78 -16.12 -14.50
N CYS A 66 -19.61 -17.39 -14.85
CA CYS A 66 -18.71 -17.77 -15.93
C CYS A 66 -19.34 -18.89 -16.79
N GLN A 67 -18.94 -18.96 -18.05
CA GLN A 67 -19.52 -19.87 -19.03
C GLN A 67 -18.46 -20.75 -19.67
N PHE A 68 -18.68 -22.06 -19.60
CA PHE A 68 -17.94 -23.02 -20.41
C PHE A 68 -18.72 -23.32 -21.70
N THR A 69 -18.06 -23.18 -22.83
CA THR A 69 -18.58 -23.54 -24.13
C THR A 69 -17.96 -24.84 -24.60
N ASN A 70 -18.70 -25.63 -25.42
CA ASN A 70 -18.21 -26.91 -26.00
C ASN A 70 -17.86 -27.98 -24.95
N VAL A 71 -18.62 -28.06 -23.88
CA VAL A 71 -18.45 -29.07 -22.86
C VAL A 71 -19.27 -30.31 -23.20
N ALA A 72 -18.63 -31.48 -23.23
CA ALA A 72 -19.35 -32.75 -23.49
C ALA A 72 -20.25 -33.11 -22.29
N ALA A 73 -21.39 -33.73 -22.55
CA ALA A 73 -22.25 -34.26 -21.51
C ALA A 73 -21.51 -35.40 -20.78
N ALA A 74 -21.11 -35.18 -19.55
CA ALA A 74 -20.33 -36.11 -18.72
C ALA A 74 -20.38 -35.70 -17.24
N THR A 75 -19.79 -36.52 -16.41
CA THR A 75 -19.56 -36.19 -14.99
C THR A 75 -18.21 -35.52 -14.82
N TYR A 76 -18.20 -34.35 -14.24
CA TYR A 76 -17.01 -33.56 -14.01
C TYR A 76 -16.76 -33.34 -12.51
N GLN A 77 -15.53 -33.07 -12.16
CA GLN A 77 -15.14 -32.47 -10.90
C GLN A 77 -15.11 -30.93 -11.11
N LEU A 78 -15.82 -30.18 -10.28
CA LEU A 78 -15.80 -28.72 -10.27
C LEU A 78 -15.02 -28.24 -9.07
N ARG A 79 -14.03 -27.39 -9.30
CA ARG A 79 -13.26 -26.70 -8.27
C ARG A 79 -13.36 -25.20 -8.48
N VAL A 80 -13.66 -24.47 -7.39
CA VAL A 80 -13.75 -23.01 -7.39
C VAL A 80 -12.78 -22.43 -6.39
N GLU A 81 -12.03 -21.44 -6.83
CA GLU A 81 -10.99 -20.79 -6.03
C GLU A 81 -11.09 -19.27 -6.14
N LYS A 82 -11.01 -18.58 -4.99
CA LYS A 82 -10.93 -17.13 -4.90
C LYS A 82 -10.13 -16.75 -3.67
N ALA A 83 -9.21 -15.78 -3.79
CA ALA A 83 -8.51 -15.23 -2.65
C ALA A 83 -9.49 -14.63 -1.63
N GLY A 84 -9.27 -14.89 -0.34
CA GLY A 84 -10.18 -14.50 0.74
C GLY A 84 -11.34 -15.48 0.98
N PHE A 85 -11.49 -16.53 0.18
CA PHE A 85 -12.51 -17.56 0.31
C PHE A 85 -11.90 -18.96 0.49
N TYR A 86 -12.67 -19.85 1.11
CA TYR A 86 -12.34 -21.27 1.10
C TYR A 86 -12.52 -21.83 -0.30
N SER A 87 -11.54 -22.57 -0.81
CA SER A 87 -11.70 -23.27 -2.07
C SER A 87 -12.76 -24.38 -1.94
N LEU A 88 -13.69 -24.41 -2.90
CA LEU A 88 -14.73 -25.41 -2.97
C LEU A 88 -14.38 -26.48 -3.98
N LEU A 89 -14.55 -27.75 -3.62
CA LEU A 89 -14.42 -28.90 -4.50
C LEU A 89 -15.71 -29.68 -4.51
N LEU A 90 -16.42 -29.69 -5.65
CA LEU A 90 -17.54 -30.58 -5.92
C LEU A 90 -17.01 -31.79 -6.71
N PRO A 91 -16.94 -32.97 -6.10
CA PRO A 91 -16.28 -34.14 -6.73
C PRO A 91 -17.06 -34.72 -7.90
N THR A 92 -18.37 -34.48 -7.97
CA THR A 92 -19.26 -35.04 -9.00
C THR A 92 -20.30 -34.02 -9.39
N VAL A 93 -20.17 -33.47 -10.59
CA VAL A 93 -21.15 -32.60 -11.22
C VAL A 93 -21.56 -33.23 -12.54
N GLN A 94 -22.83 -33.59 -12.67
CA GLN A 94 -23.35 -34.13 -13.92
C GLN A 94 -23.76 -32.99 -14.85
N PHE A 95 -23.28 -33.02 -16.08
CA PHE A 95 -23.60 -32.05 -17.10
C PHE A 95 -24.47 -32.67 -18.19
N GLY A 96 -25.64 -32.03 -18.48
CA GLY A 96 -26.58 -32.37 -19.59
C GLY A 96 -26.62 -31.25 -20.61
N ALA A 97 -27.61 -31.27 -21.48
CA ALA A 97 -27.72 -30.36 -22.62
C ALA A 97 -27.80 -28.85 -22.28
N THR A 98 -28.32 -28.50 -21.13
CA THR A 98 -28.28 -27.14 -20.55
C THR A 98 -28.17 -27.31 -19.03
N SER A 99 -27.16 -26.69 -18.42
CA SER A 99 -27.03 -26.77 -16.97
C SER A 99 -26.50 -25.45 -16.44
N ASN A 100 -27.22 -24.93 -15.48
CA ASN A 100 -26.76 -23.86 -14.62
C ASN A 100 -26.31 -24.51 -13.31
N ILE A 101 -25.17 -24.10 -12.80
CA ILE A 101 -24.65 -24.57 -11.50
C ILE A 101 -24.46 -23.34 -10.64
N ASP A 102 -25.19 -23.28 -9.54
CA ASP A 102 -25.04 -22.26 -8.52
C ASP A 102 -24.13 -22.80 -7.41
N VAL A 103 -23.11 -22.04 -7.07
CA VAL A 103 -22.08 -22.39 -6.10
C VAL A 103 -21.95 -21.29 -5.08
N THR A 104 -21.95 -21.63 -3.82
CA THR A 104 -21.69 -20.69 -2.74
C THR A 104 -20.28 -20.90 -2.19
N LEU A 105 -19.46 -19.84 -2.24
CA LEU A 105 -18.17 -19.79 -1.57
C LEU A 105 -18.33 -19.15 -0.18
N SER A 106 -17.60 -19.66 0.78
CA SER A 106 -17.55 -19.07 2.13
C SER A 106 -16.26 -18.29 2.31
N HIS A 107 -16.35 -17.07 2.82
CA HIS A 107 -15.19 -16.27 3.18
C HIS A 107 -14.33 -16.98 4.24
N ILE A 108 -13.04 -16.79 4.19
CA ILE A 108 -12.11 -17.18 5.24
C ILE A 108 -12.37 -16.24 6.44
N GLN A 109 -13.31 -16.60 7.30
CA GLN A 109 -13.77 -15.73 8.38
C GLN A 109 -13.14 -16.01 9.75
N GLU A 110 -12.48 -17.15 9.89
CA GLU A 110 -11.82 -17.55 11.12
C GLU A 110 -10.42 -18.09 10.84
N ILE A 111 -9.49 -17.82 11.76
CA ILE A 111 -8.23 -18.56 11.86
C ILE A 111 -8.55 -19.94 12.46
N ARG A 112 -9.47 -20.68 11.86
CA ARG A 112 -9.69 -22.08 12.20
C ARG A 112 -8.70 -22.94 11.43
N GLU A 113 -7.94 -23.73 12.14
CA GLU A 113 -7.42 -24.98 11.59
C GLU A 113 -8.58 -25.94 11.29
N VAL A 114 -9.39 -25.65 10.29
CA VAL A 114 -10.23 -26.67 9.72
C VAL A 114 -9.31 -27.56 8.90
N VAL A 115 -9.17 -28.80 9.32
CA VAL A 115 -8.32 -29.86 8.75
C VAL A 115 -8.51 -30.08 7.23
N ASN A 116 -9.43 -29.39 6.60
CA ASN A 116 -9.83 -29.52 5.20
C ASN A 116 -9.74 -28.24 4.35
N VAL A 117 -9.15 -27.14 4.84
CA VAL A 117 -8.95 -25.97 4.00
C VAL A 117 -7.82 -26.24 3.02
N VAL A 118 -8.15 -26.42 1.78
CA VAL A 118 -7.20 -26.40 0.68
C VAL A 118 -6.93 -24.95 0.37
N GLU A 119 -5.88 -24.35 0.95
CA GLU A 119 -5.34 -23.10 0.43
C GLU A 119 -4.89 -23.39 -0.99
N SER A 120 -5.42 -22.65 -1.96
CA SER A 120 -5.06 -22.87 -3.35
C SER A 120 -3.58 -22.55 -3.52
N PRO A 121 -2.78 -23.43 -4.07
CA PRO A 121 -1.40 -23.07 -4.43
C PRO A 121 -1.45 -21.88 -5.39
N PRO A 122 -0.48 -20.97 -5.36
CA PRO A 122 -0.41 -19.88 -6.31
C PRO A 122 -0.46 -20.45 -7.72
N VAL A 123 -1.50 -20.11 -8.45
CA VAL A 123 -1.69 -20.54 -9.84
C VAL A 123 -1.25 -19.38 -10.71
N ILE A 124 -0.49 -19.66 -11.78
CA ILE A 124 -0.30 -18.67 -12.84
C ILE A 124 -1.66 -18.37 -13.43
N ASP A 125 -2.16 -17.14 -13.19
CA ASP A 125 -3.45 -16.72 -13.66
C ASP A 125 -3.36 -16.18 -15.10
N PRO A 126 -3.85 -16.91 -16.13
CA PRO A 126 -3.84 -16.44 -17.51
C PRO A 126 -4.70 -15.19 -17.71
N ALA A 127 -5.68 -15.00 -16.86
CA ALA A 127 -6.64 -13.90 -16.96
C ALA A 127 -6.18 -12.64 -16.23
N GLN A 128 -5.11 -12.72 -15.44
CA GLN A 128 -4.54 -11.55 -14.75
C GLN A 128 -3.52 -10.84 -15.64
N VAL A 129 -3.81 -9.62 -16.03
CA VAL A 129 -2.93 -8.74 -16.81
C VAL A 129 -2.08 -7.85 -15.91
N SER A 130 -2.66 -7.30 -14.85
CA SER A 130 -1.96 -6.42 -13.90
C SER A 130 -0.85 -7.18 -13.15
N LYS A 131 0.23 -6.48 -12.81
CA LYS A 131 1.21 -7.00 -11.84
C LYS A 131 0.63 -6.76 -10.45
N GLN A 132 0.15 -7.82 -9.84
CA GLN A 132 -0.47 -7.80 -8.53
C GLN A 132 0.23 -8.78 -7.61
N GLU A 133 0.57 -8.30 -6.42
CA GLU A 133 1.00 -9.12 -5.30
C GLU A 133 -0.07 -9.04 -4.21
N GLU A 134 -0.41 -10.17 -3.63
CA GLU A 134 -1.41 -10.26 -2.59
C GLU A 134 -0.85 -10.99 -1.38
N ILE A 135 -1.09 -10.45 -0.19
CA ILE A 135 -0.90 -11.14 1.08
C ILE A 135 -2.26 -11.31 1.75
N THR A 136 -2.52 -12.54 2.14
CA THR A 136 -3.76 -12.85 2.86
C THR A 136 -3.68 -12.43 4.32
N GLY A 137 -4.82 -12.32 5.00
CA GLY A 137 -4.85 -12.09 6.45
C GLY A 137 -4.04 -13.13 7.23
N LEU A 138 -4.02 -14.39 6.77
CA LEU A 138 -3.19 -15.46 7.36
C LEU A 138 -1.70 -15.21 7.17
N ASP A 139 -1.26 -14.76 5.98
CA ASP A 139 0.13 -14.42 5.74
C ASP A 139 0.57 -13.28 6.67
N ILE A 140 -0.25 -12.22 6.81
CA ILE A 140 0.02 -11.08 7.70
C ILE A 140 0.24 -11.55 9.15
N ILE A 141 -0.56 -12.50 9.60
CA ILE A 141 -0.46 -13.05 10.97
C ILE A 141 0.76 -13.97 11.11
N ASN A 142 1.13 -14.69 10.07
CA ASN A 142 2.18 -15.71 10.10
C ASN A 142 3.59 -15.16 9.88
N ILE A 143 3.75 -14.07 9.12
CA ILE A 143 5.06 -13.44 8.91
C ILE A 143 5.58 -12.92 10.27
N PRO A 144 6.75 -13.34 10.73
CA PRO A 144 7.36 -12.82 11.96
C PRO A 144 8.14 -11.53 11.67
N TYR A 145 7.43 -10.45 11.36
CA TYR A 145 8.04 -9.13 11.27
C TYR A 145 8.20 -8.51 12.66
N PRO A 146 9.26 -7.73 12.91
CA PRO A 146 9.49 -7.07 14.18
C PRO A 146 8.44 -6.00 14.45
N SER A 147 8.29 -5.66 15.73
CA SER A 147 7.39 -4.61 16.22
C SER A 147 5.88 -4.87 16.03
N THR A 148 5.12 -3.83 15.92
CA THR A 148 3.66 -3.80 15.95
C THR A 148 3.05 -4.71 14.89
N ARG A 149 1.94 -5.34 15.20
CA ARG A 149 1.15 -6.14 14.28
C ARG A 149 0.23 -5.29 13.43
N ASP A 150 0.70 -4.13 13.10
CA ASP A 150 0.12 -3.31 12.08
C ASP A 150 0.39 -3.95 10.71
N TYR A 151 -0.65 -4.06 9.89
CA TYR A 151 -0.50 -4.57 8.53
C TYR A 151 0.54 -3.77 7.73
N ARG A 152 0.75 -2.49 8.06
CA ARG A 152 1.75 -1.63 7.41
C ARG A 152 3.16 -2.23 7.48
N ASN A 153 3.52 -2.87 8.59
CA ASN A 153 4.82 -3.54 8.73
C ASN A 153 4.95 -4.79 7.83
N ALA A 154 3.82 -5.44 7.52
CA ALA A 154 3.81 -6.55 6.57
C ALA A 154 4.05 -6.10 5.12
N LEU A 155 3.71 -4.84 4.78
CA LEU A 155 3.90 -4.30 3.44
C LEU A 155 5.36 -4.36 2.99
N ASN A 156 6.30 -4.20 3.92
CA ASN A 156 7.73 -4.28 3.63
C ASN A 156 8.17 -5.67 3.10
N PHE A 157 7.34 -6.71 3.30
CA PHE A 157 7.59 -8.07 2.81
C PHE A 157 6.86 -8.38 1.50
N ILE A 158 6.22 -7.38 0.89
CA ILE A 158 5.64 -7.49 -0.46
C ILE A 158 6.71 -7.06 -1.48
N PRO A 159 6.95 -7.84 -2.54
CA PRO A 159 7.87 -7.45 -3.61
C PRO A 159 7.53 -6.08 -4.20
N GLY A 160 8.53 -5.20 -4.34
CA GLY A 160 8.35 -3.85 -4.90
C GLY A 160 7.90 -2.78 -3.89
N VAL A 161 7.70 -3.13 -2.62
CA VAL A 161 7.40 -2.17 -1.55
C VAL A 161 8.63 -1.97 -0.67
N VAL A 162 9.02 -0.72 -0.45
CA VAL A 162 10.10 -0.34 0.48
C VAL A 162 9.54 0.62 1.51
N GLN A 163 9.69 0.31 2.79
CA GLN A 163 9.40 1.26 3.85
C GLN A 163 10.62 2.14 4.11
N ASP A 164 10.39 3.44 4.26
CA ASP A 164 11.42 4.38 4.66
C ASP A 164 11.69 4.31 6.19
N THR A 165 12.55 5.18 6.68
CA THR A 165 12.89 5.25 8.11
C THR A 165 11.74 5.70 9.00
N THR A 166 10.68 6.28 8.44
CA THR A 166 9.45 6.66 9.15
C THR A 166 8.34 5.61 9.03
N GLY A 167 8.61 4.46 8.37
CA GLY A 167 7.66 3.38 8.18
C GLY A 167 6.64 3.61 7.06
N GLN A 168 6.79 4.66 6.25
CA GLN A 168 5.89 4.91 5.11
C GLN A 168 6.25 4.02 3.92
N PRO A 169 5.25 3.36 3.27
CA PRO A 169 5.50 2.49 2.14
C PRO A 169 5.68 3.28 0.84
N HIS A 170 6.74 2.96 0.12
CA HIS A 170 7.01 3.44 -1.24
C HIS A 170 6.83 2.31 -2.23
N LEU A 171 5.83 2.42 -3.12
CA LEU A 171 5.54 1.44 -4.14
C LEU A 171 6.40 1.69 -5.37
N GLU A 172 7.25 0.75 -5.76
CA GLU A 172 8.14 0.84 -6.93
C GLU A 172 8.87 2.20 -7.00
N GLY A 173 9.47 2.61 -5.88
CA GLY A 173 10.23 3.86 -5.76
C GLY A 173 9.43 5.16 -5.88
N ALA A 174 8.10 5.11 -5.76
CA ALA A 174 7.21 6.27 -5.82
C ALA A 174 7.23 7.10 -4.53
N GLN A 175 6.81 8.35 -4.62
CA GLN A 175 6.40 9.18 -3.49
C GLN A 175 5.11 8.64 -2.87
N THR A 176 4.83 8.94 -1.61
CA THR A 176 3.60 8.50 -0.92
C THR A 176 2.33 8.99 -1.62
N TYR A 177 2.28 10.24 -2.06
CA TYR A 177 1.13 10.82 -2.77
C TYR A 177 0.94 10.29 -4.21
N GLN A 178 1.88 9.50 -4.74
CA GLN A 178 1.80 8.85 -6.04
C GLN A 178 1.15 7.47 -5.97
N ALA A 179 0.88 6.97 -4.77
CA ALA A 179 0.19 5.71 -4.53
C ALA A 179 -1.27 5.95 -4.16
N LEU A 180 -2.16 5.13 -4.70
CA LEU A 180 -3.58 5.14 -4.35
C LEU A 180 -3.83 4.08 -3.28
N THR A 181 -4.39 4.48 -2.13
CA THR A 181 -4.82 3.56 -1.08
C THR A 181 -6.33 3.41 -1.10
N LEU A 182 -6.82 2.18 -1.22
CA LEU A 182 -8.24 1.86 -1.22
C LEU A 182 -8.63 1.03 0.00
N LEU A 183 -9.79 1.34 0.58
CA LEU A 183 -10.47 0.52 1.58
C LEU A 183 -11.81 0.04 1.00
N ASP A 184 -11.95 -1.27 0.75
CA ASP A 184 -13.13 -1.87 0.13
C ASP A 184 -13.58 -1.17 -1.18
N GLY A 185 -12.60 -0.64 -1.95
CA GLY A 185 -12.80 0.05 -3.22
C GLY A 185 -12.90 1.58 -3.16
N PHE A 186 -12.97 2.18 -1.96
CA PHE A 186 -12.99 3.64 -1.78
C PHE A 186 -11.61 4.22 -1.59
N ASN A 187 -11.36 5.38 -2.16
CA ASN A 187 -10.10 6.11 -2.04
C ASN A 187 -9.95 6.74 -0.65
N ILE A 188 -9.06 6.15 0.15
CA ILE A 188 -8.71 6.65 1.48
C ILE A 188 -7.33 7.31 1.52
N THR A 189 -6.71 7.55 0.37
CA THR A 189 -5.41 8.25 0.30
C THR A 189 -5.51 9.62 0.97
N GLN A 190 -4.57 9.91 1.86
CA GLN A 190 -4.53 11.19 2.56
C GLN A 190 -4.31 12.35 1.58
N PRO A 191 -5.23 13.33 1.47
CA PRO A 191 -5.25 14.29 0.37
C PRO A 191 -4.09 15.28 0.33
N ALA A 192 -3.46 15.57 1.48
CA ALA A 192 -2.38 16.55 1.52
C ALA A 192 -1.08 15.98 0.95
N ASN A 193 -0.59 14.85 1.47
CA ASN A 193 0.75 14.31 1.19
C ASN A 193 0.79 12.80 0.93
N GLY A 194 -0.37 12.12 0.92
CA GLY A 194 -0.48 10.69 0.63
C GLY A 194 0.05 9.76 1.72
N LEU A 195 0.36 10.25 2.92
CA LEU A 195 0.82 9.40 4.01
C LEU A 195 -0.21 8.33 4.37
N LEU A 196 0.25 7.12 4.65
CA LEU A 196 -0.60 6.00 5.05
C LEU A 196 -0.89 6.10 6.56
N LEU A 197 -1.88 6.90 6.93
CA LEU A 197 -2.29 7.12 8.33
C LEU A 197 -3.39 6.13 8.77
N ALA A 198 -4.20 5.63 7.82
CA ALA A 198 -5.28 4.71 8.14
C ALA A 198 -4.73 3.37 8.66
N ARG A 199 -5.18 2.97 9.85
CA ARG A 199 -4.89 1.68 10.45
C ARG A 199 -6.16 0.81 10.43
N VAL A 200 -6.04 -0.38 9.90
CA VAL A 200 -7.08 -1.40 9.92
C VAL A 200 -6.57 -2.59 10.71
N SER A 201 -7.34 -3.07 11.67
CA SER A 201 -6.97 -4.25 12.45
C SER A 201 -6.60 -5.41 11.52
N THR A 202 -5.49 -6.08 11.78
CA THR A 202 -5.06 -7.25 10.98
C THR A 202 -6.10 -8.37 11.00
N ASP A 203 -6.90 -8.46 12.06
CA ASP A 203 -7.97 -9.45 12.20
C ASP A 203 -9.20 -9.09 11.35
N ALA A 204 -9.32 -7.81 10.93
CA ALA A 204 -10.35 -7.36 10.00
C ALA A 204 -9.96 -7.56 8.54
N LEU A 205 -8.66 -7.61 8.21
CA LEU A 205 -8.19 -7.72 6.85
C LEU A 205 -8.34 -9.17 6.34
N ARG A 206 -8.95 -9.30 5.18
CA ARG A 206 -9.01 -10.56 4.41
C ARG A 206 -7.82 -10.68 3.46
N SER A 207 -7.49 -9.56 2.81
CA SER A 207 -6.29 -9.47 2.00
C SER A 207 -5.81 -8.03 1.88
N VAL A 208 -4.52 -7.89 1.59
CA VAL A 208 -3.87 -6.65 1.18
C VAL A 208 -3.29 -6.88 -0.19
N THR A 209 -3.69 -6.07 -1.15
CA THR A 209 -3.31 -6.17 -2.56
C THR A 209 -2.41 -5.00 -2.92
N VAL A 210 -1.29 -5.27 -3.57
CA VAL A 210 -0.42 -4.23 -4.15
C VAL A 210 -0.35 -4.43 -5.65
N GLN A 211 -0.80 -3.44 -6.41
CA GLN A 211 -0.69 -3.41 -7.88
C GLN A 211 0.25 -2.28 -8.28
N THR A 212 1.31 -2.59 -9.00
CA THR A 212 2.37 -1.61 -9.28
C THR A 212 2.52 -1.28 -10.76
N SER A 213 2.02 -2.12 -11.64
CA SER A 213 2.08 -1.86 -13.09
C SER A 213 0.92 -2.51 -13.83
N ARG A 214 0.69 -2.05 -15.06
CA ARG A 214 -0.45 -2.50 -15.88
C ARG A 214 -1.79 -2.29 -15.16
N LEU A 215 -1.92 -1.11 -14.52
CA LEU A 215 -3.13 -0.77 -13.77
C LEU A 215 -4.33 -0.62 -14.69
N SER A 216 -5.48 -1.12 -14.24
CA SER A 216 -6.77 -0.87 -14.88
C SER A 216 -7.05 0.63 -15.04
N ALA A 217 -7.75 1.03 -16.12
CA ALA A 217 -8.16 2.43 -16.34
C ALA A 217 -9.09 2.96 -15.24
N GLN A 218 -9.73 2.08 -14.49
CA GLN A 218 -10.53 2.41 -13.30
C GLN A 218 -9.74 3.22 -12.28
N TYR A 219 -8.45 2.91 -12.12
CA TYR A 219 -7.61 3.57 -11.11
C TYR A 219 -6.84 4.72 -11.72
N GLY A 220 -7.10 5.93 -11.26
CA GLY A 220 -6.40 7.15 -11.65
C GLY A 220 -5.47 7.67 -10.58
N LYS A 221 -4.63 8.66 -10.91
CA LYS A 221 -3.80 9.43 -9.98
C LYS A 221 -2.88 8.57 -9.12
N ALA A 222 -2.39 7.47 -9.69
CA ALA A 222 -1.64 6.42 -9.03
C ALA A 222 -0.43 5.97 -9.87
N SER A 223 0.48 6.90 -10.18
CA SER A 223 1.65 6.55 -11.00
C SER A 223 2.57 5.54 -10.33
N GLY A 224 2.59 5.50 -9.00
CA GLY A 224 3.37 4.56 -8.20
C GLY A 224 2.70 3.22 -7.98
N GLY A 225 1.37 3.14 -8.08
CA GLY A 225 0.63 1.91 -7.84
C GLY A 225 -0.57 2.07 -6.93
N LEU A 226 -1.16 0.94 -6.60
CA LEU A 226 -2.37 0.79 -5.80
C LEU A 226 -2.09 -0.09 -4.58
N LEU A 227 -2.54 0.33 -3.42
CA LEU A 227 -2.66 -0.47 -2.21
C LEU A 227 -4.14 -0.68 -1.90
N GLY A 228 -4.63 -1.91 -2.04
CA GLY A 228 -6.02 -2.29 -1.74
C GLY A 228 -6.12 -3.02 -0.40
N LEU A 229 -6.99 -2.54 0.48
CA LEU A 229 -7.32 -3.15 1.76
C LEU A 229 -8.72 -3.74 1.67
N ASN A 230 -8.83 -5.07 1.71
CA ASN A 230 -10.10 -5.78 1.66
C ASN A 230 -10.47 -6.29 3.05
N THR A 231 -11.63 -5.93 3.56
CA THR A 231 -12.05 -6.24 4.92
C THR A 231 -13.12 -7.33 5.00
N GLY A 232 -13.31 -7.90 6.18
CA GLY A 232 -14.32 -8.90 6.45
C GLY A 232 -15.74 -8.38 6.42
N ILE A 233 -16.68 -9.31 6.42
CA ILE A 233 -18.13 -9.10 6.56
C ILE A 233 -18.70 -10.21 7.43
N GLY A 234 -19.84 -9.97 8.10
CA GLY A 234 -20.58 -10.98 8.84
C GLY A 234 -21.36 -11.94 7.95
N ASP A 235 -21.82 -13.05 8.54
CA ASP A 235 -22.71 -14.01 7.90
C ASP A 235 -23.81 -14.45 8.89
N ASP A 236 -24.56 -15.54 8.61
CA ASP A 236 -25.66 -16.03 9.44
C ASP A 236 -25.23 -16.69 10.76
N HIS A 237 -23.94 -16.63 11.11
CA HIS A 237 -23.39 -17.18 12.34
C HIS A 237 -22.71 -16.09 13.17
N TYR A 238 -23.04 -16.03 14.46
CA TYR A 238 -22.29 -15.18 15.37
C TYR A 238 -20.90 -15.73 15.61
N ARG A 239 -19.90 -14.87 15.43
CA ARG A 239 -18.50 -15.16 15.68
C ARG A 239 -17.89 -14.10 16.56
N PHE A 240 -17.06 -14.55 17.48
CA PHE A 240 -16.26 -13.72 18.34
C PHE A 240 -14.83 -14.26 18.35
N ALA A 241 -13.87 -13.40 18.14
CA ALA A 241 -12.47 -13.72 18.32
C ALA A 241 -11.76 -12.61 19.08
N THR A 242 -10.75 -13.00 19.85
CA THR A 242 -9.84 -12.07 20.52
C THR A 242 -8.42 -12.57 20.36
N THR A 243 -7.51 -11.66 20.04
CA THR A 243 -6.09 -11.97 19.85
C THR A 243 -5.22 -11.00 20.62
N ASN A 244 -4.03 -11.41 20.97
CA ASN A 244 -2.99 -10.59 21.61
C ASN A 244 -3.40 -9.83 22.89
N PHE A 245 -4.34 -10.34 23.65
CA PHE A 245 -4.76 -9.71 24.91
C PHE A 245 -3.74 -9.90 26.07
N ILE A 246 -2.68 -10.68 25.85
CA ILE A 246 -1.59 -10.87 26.81
C ILE A 246 -0.42 -9.99 26.40
N PRO A 247 0.15 -9.18 27.32
CA PRO A 247 1.29 -8.36 27.07
C PRO A 247 2.49 -9.15 26.54
N SER A 248 3.28 -8.55 25.66
CA SER A 248 4.62 -9.03 25.31
C SER A 248 5.68 -8.32 26.14
N PHE A 249 6.83 -8.99 26.28
CA PHE A 249 7.97 -8.50 27.06
C PHE A 249 9.20 -8.50 26.17
N GLN A 250 10.09 -7.53 26.41
CA GLN A 250 11.37 -7.41 25.75
C GLN A 250 12.51 -7.41 26.76
N HIS A 251 13.69 -7.82 26.31
CA HIS A 251 14.90 -7.77 27.11
C HIS A 251 15.90 -6.77 26.49
N ARG A 252 15.52 -5.48 26.56
CA ARG A 252 16.40 -4.34 26.27
C ARG A 252 16.57 -3.55 27.54
N LYS A 253 17.81 -3.22 27.94
CA LYS A 253 18.11 -2.54 29.22
C LYS A 253 17.37 -3.17 30.40
N GLY A 254 17.33 -4.51 30.49
CA GLY A 254 16.58 -5.22 31.52
C GLY A 254 15.30 -5.86 30.97
N PHE A 255 14.48 -6.42 31.83
CA PHE A 255 13.21 -7.05 31.50
C PHE A 255 12.07 -6.01 31.57
N ASN A 256 11.55 -5.60 30.45
CA ASN A 256 10.57 -4.54 30.34
C ASN A 256 9.31 -5.02 29.61
N LEU A 257 8.19 -4.33 29.88
CA LEU A 257 7.01 -4.41 29.02
C LEU A 257 7.42 -3.94 27.61
N ASP A 258 7.10 -4.76 26.60
CA ASP A 258 7.32 -4.38 25.19
C ASP A 258 6.07 -3.69 24.70
N LYS A 259 4.98 -4.44 24.58
CA LYS A 259 3.70 -3.91 24.10
C LYS A 259 2.50 -4.69 24.60
N VAL A 260 1.34 -4.04 24.52
CA VAL A 260 0.02 -4.64 24.69
C VAL A 260 -0.82 -4.25 23.47
N ASP A 261 -1.30 -5.23 22.70
CA ASP A 261 -2.09 -4.95 21.48
C ASP A 261 -3.38 -5.82 21.40
N PRO A 262 -4.34 -5.65 22.34
CA PRO A 262 -5.57 -6.41 22.33
C PRO A 262 -6.40 -6.13 21.09
N ARG A 263 -6.91 -7.20 20.47
CA ARG A 263 -7.79 -7.14 19.31
C ARG A 263 -9.02 -7.97 19.52
N PHE A 264 -10.15 -7.44 19.08
CA PHE A 264 -11.44 -8.07 19.20
C PHE A 264 -12.15 -8.00 17.86
N THR A 265 -12.77 -9.11 17.46
CA THR A 265 -13.67 -9.14 16.33
C THR A 265 -15.00 -9.74 16.74
N LEU A 266 -16.08 -9.13 16.30
CA LEU A 266 -17.44 -9.61 16.49
C LEU A 266 -18.18 -9.51 15.16
N SER A 267 -18.83 -10.59 14.73
CA SER A 267 -19.61 -10.56 13.51
C SER A 267 -20.82 -11.48 13.64
N GLY A 268 -21.83 -11.25 12.81
CA GLY A 268 -22.99 -12.10 12.76
C GLY A 268 -24.20 -11.46 12.13
N PRO A 269 -25.35 -12.16 12.12
CA PRO A 269 -26.58 -11.64 11.57
C PRO A 269 -27.26 -10.64 12.52
N ILE A 270 -27.64 -9.46 11.99
CA ILE A 270 -28.68 -8.61 12.58
C ILE A 270 -30.05 -9.23 12.24
N ARG A 271 -30.20 -9.65 10.98
CA ARG A 271 -31.36 -10.42 10.51
C ARG A 271 -30.86 -11.50 9.56
N LYS A 272 -30.99 -12.77 9.96
CA LYS A 272 -30.55 -13.93 9.16
C LYS A 272 -31.03 -13.88 7.72
N GLY A 273 -30.15 -14.18 6.80
CA GLY A 273 -30.39 -14.18 5.35
C GLY A 273 -30.62 -12.79 4.74
N LYS A 274 -30.48 -11.69 5.51
CA LYS A 274 -30.78 -10.35 5.00
C LYS A 274 -29.82 -9.25 5.45
N MET A 275 -29.36 -9.26 6.69
CA MET A 275 -28.57 -8.17 7.24
C MET A 275 -27.52 -8.68 8.23
N TRP A 276 -26.28 -8.29 8.03
CA TRP A 276 -25.13 -8.75 8.81
C TRP A 276 -24.26 -7.58 9.23
N PHE A 277 -23.57 -7.77 10.33
CA PHE A 277 -22.59 -6.82 10.82
C PHE A 277 -21.22 -7.49 11.01
N PHE A 278 -20.18 -6.69 10.97
CA PHE A 278 -18.82 -7.02 11.31
C PHE A 278 -18.21 -5.84 12.06
N ASP A 279 -17.60 -6.11 13.19
CA ASP A 279 -16.89 -5.13 14.01
C ASP A 279 -15.51 -5.67 14.37
N ALA A 280 -14.50 -4.82 14.25
CA ALA A 280 -13.13 -5.14 14.60
C ALA A 280 -12.48 -3.96 15.31
N ALA A 281 -12.25 -4.13 16.60
CA ALA A 281 -11.57 -3.16 17.44
C ALA A 281 -10.15 -3.61 17.76
N ASP A 282 -9.22 -2.68 17.79
CA ASP A 282 -7.86 -2.91 18.25
C ASP A 282 -7.32 -1.73 19.05
N GLY A 283 -6.48 -2.04 20.03
CA GLY A 283 -5.69 -1.08 20.79
C GLY A 283 -4.25 -1.51 20.78
N GLU A 284 -3.34 -0.57 20.92
CA GLU A 284 -1.92 -0.83 21.06
C GLU A 284 -1.30 0.19 21.99
N TYR A 285 -0.55 -0.31 22.92
CA TYR A 285 0.43 0.45 23.69
C TYR A 285 1.80 -0.14 23.38
N ASP A 286 2.72 0.65 22.89
CA ASP A 286 4.09 0.26 22.56
C ASP A 286 5.06 1.07 23.41
N ASN A 287 5.93 0.39 24.15
CA ASN A 287 6.98 0.99 24.96
C ASN A 287 8.30 0.85 24.21
N VAL A 288 8.67 1.90 23.47
CA VAL A 288 9.88 1.93 22.66
C VAL A 288 11.07 2.32 23.55
N ILE A 289 12.11 1.48 23.61
CA ILE A 289 13.32 1.71 24.40
C ILE A 289 14.50 1.98 23.48
N PHE A 290 15.15 3.14 23.69
CA PHE A 290 16.36 3.57 22.98
C PHE A 290 17.59 3.25 23.84
N SER A 291 18.29 2.17 23.49
CA SER A 291 19.39 1.64 24.29
C SER A 291 20.60 2.58 24.43
N GLU A 292 20.72 3.52 23.51
CA GLU A 292 21.83 4.49 23.47
C GLU A 292 21.62 5.71 24.39
N LEU A 293 20.38 5.94 24.83
CA LEU A 293 20.04 7.08 25.70
C LEU A 293 20.24 6.74 27.18
N PRO A 294 20.45 7.73 28.04
CA PRO A 294 20.54 7.52 29.50
C PRO A 294 19.22 6.99 30.07
N ASP A 295 19.29 6.24 31.18
CA ASP A 295 18.13 5.76 31.91
C ASP A 295 17.21 6.94 32.32
N GLY A 296 15.91 6.80 32.08
CA GLY A 296 14.92 7.84 32.36
C GLY A 296 14.73 8.87 31.23
N ALA A 297 15.56 8.86 30.21
CA ALA A 297 15.42 9.63 28.98
C ALA A 297 15.39 8.74 27.73
N ASP A 298 15.16 7.46 27.90
CA ASP A 298 15.32 6.40 26.89
C ASP A 298 14.01 5.71 26.50
N HIS A 299 12.88 6.22 26.94
CA HIS A 299 11.57 5.65 26.72
C HIS A 299 10.69 6.58 25.89
N ASP A 300 9.93 5.98 24.99
CA ASP A 300 8.86 6.62 24.27
C ASP A 300 7.60 5.76 24.36
N ALA A 301 6.46 6.38 24.66
CA ALA A 301 5.18 5.71 24.82
C ALA A 301 4.25 6.04 23.64
N VAL A 302 3.96 5.02 22.85
CA VAL A 302 3.11 5.16 21.66
C VAL A 302 1.77 4.45 21.88
N TRP A 303 0.67 5.17 21.65
CA TRP A 303 -0.68 4.65 21.77
C TRP A 303 -1.37 4.64 20.42
N ARG A 304 -2.11 3.55 20.14
CA ARG A 304 -2.94 3.44 18.93
C ARG A 304 -4.27 2.78 19.29
N ILE A 305 -5.36 3.35 18.81
CA ILE A 305 -6.70 2.80 18.98
C ILE A 305 -7.38 2.83 17.62
N GLY A 306 -8.04 1.75 17.24
CA GLY A 306 -8.77 1.63 15.99
C GLY A 306 -10.06 0.81 16.15
N ASN A 307 -11.06 1.16 15.37
CA ASN A 307 -12.27 0.35 15.22
C ASN A 307 -12.79 0.45 13.79
N LEU A 308 -13.09 -0.70 13.20
CA LEU A 308 -13.81 -0.83 11.92
C LEU A 308 -15.15 -1.49 12.18
N ALA A 309 -16.23 -0.75 11.96
CA ALA A 309 -17.59 -1.27 11.95
C ALA A 309 -18.11 -1.34 10.52
N LYS A 310 -18.76 -2.44 10.13
CA LYS A 310 -19.31 -2.66 8.80
C LYS A 310 -20.68 -3.33 8.87
N ILE A 311 -21.58 -2.89 8.00
CA ILE A 311 -22.91 -3.47 7.86
C ILE A 311 -23.15 -3.77 6.38
N GLN A 312 -23.71 -4.93 6.09
CA GLN A 312 -24.22 -5.30 4.79
C GLN A 312 -25.68 -5.68 4.90
N THR A 313 -26.50 -5.23 3.97
CA THR A 313 -27.90 -5.64 3.86
C THR A 313 -28.28 -5.89 2.41
N ASN A 314 -28.94 -7.01 2.17
CA ASN A 314 -29.60 -7.30 0.90
C ASN A 314 -31.00 -6.67 0.98
N LEU A 315 -31.17 -5.48 0.39
CA LEU A 315 -32.46 -4.78 0.33
C LEU A 315 -33.47 -5.60 -0.47
N THR A 316 -33.03 -6.10 -1.61
CA THR A 316 -33.73 -7.09 -2.47
C THR A 316 -32.74 -8.19 -2.86
N SER A 317 -33.13 -9.16 -3.68
CA SER A 317 -32.22 -10.14 -4.26
C SER A 317 -31.25 -9.54 -5.30
N ARG A 318 -31.45 -8.29 -5.66
CA ARG A 318 -30.65 -7.57 -6.67
C ARG A 318 -29.92 -6.34 -6.14
N ASP A 319 -30.34 -5.85 -4.97
CA ASP A 319 -29.81 -4.61 -4.36
C ASP A 319 -29.10 -4.95 -3.06
N ILE A 320 -27.80 -4.71 -3.03
CA ILE A 320 -26.94 -4.96 -1.88
C ILE A 320 -26.36 -3.62 -1.43
N LEU A 321 -26.66 -3.24 -0.20
CA LEU A 321 -26.11 -2.05 0.44
C LEU A 321 -25.04 -2.44 1.45
N THR A 322 -23.86 -1.84 1.34
CA THR A 322 -22.77 -1.99 2.31
C THR A 322 -22.40 -0.62 2.87
N GLY A 323 -22.27 -0.53 4.18
CA GLY A 323 -21.78 0.65 4.90
C GLY A 323 -20.62 0.28 5.81
N SER A 324 -19.59 1.14 5.89
CA SER A 324 -18.47 0.95 6.82
C SER A 324 -18.05 2.26 7.47
N PHE A 325 -17.55 2.16 8.69
CA PHE A 325 -16.99 3.26 9.45
C PHE A 325 -15.68 2.82 10.10
N LEU A 326 -14.59 3.54 9.83
CA LEU A 326 -13.29 3.33 10.45
C LEU A 326 -12.92 4.57 11.25
N ILE A 327 -12.53 4.35 12.50
CA ILE A 327 -11.97 5.38 13.38
C ILE A 327 -10.58 4.95 13.83
N ASN A 328 -9.62 5.90 13.81
CA ASN A 328 -8.28 5.69 14.36
C ASN A 328 -7.85 6.90 15.17
N HIS A 329 -7.11 6.61 16.24
CA HIS A 329 -6.36 7.60 17.03
C HIS A 329 -4.96 7.06 17.26
N PHE A 330 -3.98 7.93 17.11
CA PHE A 330 -2.58 7.71 17.37
C PHE A 330 -2.07 8.82 18.28
N HIS A 331 -1.17 8.46 19.20
CA HIS A 331 -0.50 9.40 20.08
C HIS A 331 0.90 8.90 20.38
N ASP A 332 1.88 9.77 20.23
CA ASP A 332 3.30 9.53 20.44
C ASP A 332 3.82 10.66 21.32
N GLU A 333 4.36 10.32 22.50
CA GLU A 333 4.77 11.31 23.50
C GLU A 333 6.07 12.02 23.14
N HIS A 334 6.94 11.32 22.38
CA HIS A 334 8.28 11.80 22.04
C HIS A 334 8.64 11.52 20.58
N PHE A 335 7.78 12.00 19.65
CA PHE A 335 7.96 11.75 18.24
C PHE A 335 9.34 12.18 17.73
N GLY A 336 10.08 11.23 17.16
CA GLY A 336 11.43 11.46 16.65
C GLY A 336 12.53 11.42 17.71
N LEU A 337 12.27 10.84 18.91
CA LEU A 337 13.29 10.61 19.94
C LEU A 337 14.47 9.84 19.36
N SER A 338 15.68 10.32 19.61
CA SER A 338 16.94 9.70 19.17
C SER A 338 18.13 10.20 19.98
N LEU A 339 19.31 9.63 19.76
CA LEU A 339 20.56 10.14 20.35
C LEU A 339 20.82 11.61 19.99
N PHE A 340 20.38 12.06 18.81
CA PHE A 340 20.59 13.42 18.30
C PHE A 340 19.39 14.36 18.54
N ASN A 341 18.29 13.84 19.07
CA ASN A 341 17.08 14.59 19.35
C ASN A 341 16.50 14.12 20.71
N PRO A 342 16.97 14.71 21.84
CA PRO A 342 16.59 14.29 23.20
C PRO A 342 15.12 14.61 23.48
N ILE A 343 14.56 13.97 24.52
CA ILE A 343 13.15 14.09 24.95
C ILE A 343 12.65 15.54 24.93
N GLU A 344 13.39 16.47 25.53
CA GLU A 344 12.94 17.87 25.64
C GLU A 344 12.76 18.59 24.30
N ALA A 345 13.47 18.12 23.26
CA ALA A 345 13.44 18.68 21.91
C ALA A 345 12.44 17.97 20.98
N THR A 346 11.78 16.91 21.45
CA THR A 346 10.75 16.20 20.68
C THR A 346 9.38 16.88 20.81
N PRO A 347 8.52 16.80 19.78
CA PRO A 347 7.10 17.13 19.92
C PRO A 347 6.29 15.93 20.42
N VAL A 348 5.13 16.20 20.99
CA VAL A 348 4.03 15.24 21.09
C VAL A 348 3.30 15.23 19.76
N GLU A 349 3.11 14.06 19.15
CA GLU A 349 2.33 13.92 17.93
C GLU A 349 1.03 13.15 18.17
N ALA A 350 -0.07 13.68 17.63
CA ALA A 350 -1.37 13.02 17.68
C ALA A 350 -2.02 13.00 16.29
N GLU A 351 -2.46 11.82 15.87
CA GLU A 351 -3.15 11.63 14.60
C GLU A 351 -4.58 11.12 14.81
N SER A 352 -5.46 11.46 13.90
CA SER A 352 -6.81 10.92 13.83
C SER A 352 -7.22 10.64 12.40
N ALA A 353 -7.99 9.56 12.20
CA ALA A 353 -8.63 9.26 10.95
C ALA A 353 -10.08 8.83 11.18
N TYR A 354 -10.99 9.40 10.38
CA TYR A 354 -12.41 9.05 10.35
C TYR A 354 -12.79 8.78 8.89
N ILE A 355 -13.20 7.55 8.60
CA ILE A 355 -13.49 7.11 7.24
C ILE A 355 -14.86 6.47 7.23
N THR A 356 -15.76 6.96 6.40
CA THR A 356 -17.11 6.42 6.24
C THR A 356 -17.37 6.15 4.77
N ASN A 357 -17.83 4.95 4.45
CA ASN A 357 -18.13 4.55 3.09
C ASN A 357 -19.51 3.91 3.01
N PHE A 358 -20.24 4.20 1.93
CA PHE A 358 -21.50 3.56 1.58
C PHE A 358 -21.45 3.14 0.11
N LYS A 359 -21.81 1.90 -0.19
CA LYS A 359 -21.88 1.38 -1.55
C LYS A 359 -23.17 0.61 -1.75
N GLU A 360 -23.86 0.91 -2.83
CA GLU A 360 -24.98 0.13 -3.35
C GLU A 360 -24.52 -0.60 -4.61
N SER A 361 -24.86 -1.87 -4.71
CA SER A 361 -24.60 -2.72 -5.87
C SER A 361 -25.94 -3.26 -6.41
N HIS A 362 -26.31 -2.84 -7.62
CA HIS A 362 -27.54 -3.25 -8.30
C HIS A 362 -27.24 -4.21 -9.43
N PHE A 363 -27.80 -5.41 -9.37
CA PHE A 363 -27.72 -6.44 -10.40
C PHE A 363 -28.97 -6.39 -11.31
N PHE A 364 -28.78 -6.00 -12.56
CA PHE A 364 -29.85 -6.00 -13.56
C PHE A 364 -30.15 -7.43 -14.07
N SER A 365 -31.35 -7.60 -14.58
CA SER A 365 -31.76 -8.91 -15.12
C SER A 365 -31.00 -9.35 -16.38
N GLY A 366 -30.34 -8.43 -17.09
CA GLY A 366 -29.47 -8.71 -18.25
C GLY A 366 -28.05 -9.15 -17.88
N GLY A 367 -27.69 -9.17 -16.58
CA GLY A 367 -26.35 -9.52 -16.10
C GLY A 367 -25.41 -8.31 -15.93
N GLU A 368 -25.92 -7.09 -16.12
CA GLU A 368 -25.16 -5.88 -15.83
C GLU A 368 -25.09 -5.66 -14.30
N LEU A 369 -23.99 -5.09 -13.85
CA LEU A 369 -23.81 -4.62 -12.47
C LEU A 369 -23.55 -3.13 -12.46
N LEU A 370 -24.34 -2.38 -11.69
CA LEU A 370 -24.09 -0.97 -11.36
C LEU A 370 -23.69 -0.87 -9.89
N GLU A 371 -22.53 -0.31 -9.63
CA GLU A 371 -22.11 0.09 -8.30
C GLU A 371 -22.15 1.62 -8.17
N VAL A 372 -22.78 2.12 -7.12
CA VAL A 372 -22.78 3.53 -6.75
C VAL A 372 -22.25 3.65 -5.33
N GLY A 373 -21.29 4.54 -5.13
CA GLY A 373 -20.62 4.69 -3.85
C GLY A 373 -20.45 6.13 -3.42
N PHE A 374 -20.45 6.32 -2.10
CA PHE A 374 -20.15 7.59 -1.45
C PHE A 374 -19.18 7.37 -0.29
N GLY A 375 -18.10 8.15 -0.26
CA GLY A 375 -17.03 8.06 0.75
C GLY A 375 -16.74 9.41 1.40
N LEU A 376 -16.47 9.38 2.70
CA LEU A 376 -15.99 10.50 3.50
C LEU A 376 -14.71 10.11 4.19
N VAL A 377 -13.67 10.92 4.04
CA VAL A 377 -12.38 10.72 4.69
C VAL A 377 -11.99 12.02 5.39
N HIS A 378 -11.59 11.90 6.64
CA HIS A 378 -11.05 13.00 7.44
C HIS A 378 -9.79 12.54 8.16
N TYR A 379 -8.69 13.22 7.94
CA TYR A 379 -7.43 13.04 8.65
C TYR A 379 -7.09 14.31 9.43
N GLY A 380 -6.61 14.14 10.66
CA GLY A 380 -6.04 15.20 11.49
C GLY A 380 -4.66 14.80 11.99
N VAL A 381 -3.70 15.71 11.95
CA VAL A 381 -2.36 15.54 12.55
C VAL A 381 -2.04 16.80 13.33
N ASN A 382 -1.69 16.63 14.60
CA ASN A 382 -1.29 17.70 15.49
C ASN A 382 0.11 17.40 16.04
N ALA A 383 0.99 18.39 16.02
CA ALA A 383 2.27 18.33 16.70
C ALA A 383 2.37 19.47 17.72
N SER A 384 2.80 19.19 18.93
CA SER A 384 2.87 20.16 20.02
C SER A 384 4.21 20.08 20.74
N PRO A 385 4.90 21.21 20.97
CA PRO A 385 6.12 21.21 21.76
C PRO A 385 5.84 20.87 23.24
N LEU A 386 6.82 20.30 23.94
CA LEU A 386 6.72 19.96 25.37
C LEU A 386 6.80 21.19 26.29
N GLY A 387 7.13 22.36 25.75
CA GLY A 387 7.26 23.61 26.50
C GLY A 387 7.62 24.78 25.60
N SER A 388 8.22 25.82 26.17
CA SER A 388 8.53 27.09 25.47
C SER A 388 10.01 27.51 25.55
N LYS A 389 10.90 26.61 25.92
CA LYS A 389 12.36 26.90 25.92
C LYS A 389 12.80 27.13 24.47
N PRO A 390 13.68 28.11 24.22
CA PRO A 390 14.17 28.37 22.87
C PRO A 390 14.79 27.11 22.24
N TYR A 391 14.39 26.80 21.00
CA TYR A 391 14.89 25.65 20.25
C TYR A 391 16.23 25.96 19.60
N PHE A 392 17.16 25.04 19.69
CA PHE A 392 18.45 25.15 19.05
C PHE A 392 18.88 23.82 18.41
N ILE A 393 19.70 23.93 17.39
CA ILE A 393 20.35 22.82 16.70
C ILE A 393 21.85 23.07 16.76
N SER A 394 22.61 22.13 17.30
CA SER A 394 24.08 22.10 17.23
C SER A 394 24.54 20.98 16.29
N PRO A 395 25.83 20.96 15.87
CA PRO A 395 26.35 19.85 15.07
C PRO A 395 26.22 18.48 15.74
N GLU A 396 26.11 18.42 17.10
CA GLU A 396 26.02 17.18 17.85
C GLU A 396 24.59 16.76 18.15
N THR A 397 23.69 17.72 18.47
CA THR A 397 22.35 17.42 18.98
C THR A 397 21.42 18.62 18.87
N THR A 398 20.13 18.39 19.05
CA THR A 398 19.12 19.43 19.26
C THR A 398 18.91 19.68 20.75
N GLY A 399 18.25 20.80 21.10
CA GLY A 399 17.89 21.11 22.49
C GLY A 399 16.86 22.24 22.59
N GLY A 400 16.42 22.51 23.81
CA GLY A 400 15.26 23.36 24.07
C GLY A 400 13.98 22.60 23.81
N ASN A 401 12.86 23.30 23.51
CA ASN A 401 11.61 22.64 23.13
C ASN A 401 11.36 22.81 21.65
N PHE A 402 10.74 21.82 21.03
CA PHE A 402 10.45 21.81 19.59
C PHE A 402 9.87 23.15 19.12
N TYR A 403 10.30 23.63 17.95
CA TYR A 403 10.10 25.04 17.58
C TYR A 403 8.72 25.37 17.02
N PHE A 404 7.85 24.39 16.74
CA PHE A 404 6.52 24.72 16.27
C PHE A 404 5.39 23.88 16.87
N PHE A 405 4.24 24.49 16.99
CA PHE A 405 2.93 23.85 17.09
C PHE A 405 2.32 23.78 15.69
N SER A 406 1.75 22.64 15.34
CA SER A 406 0.99 22.50 14.08
C SER A 406 -0.31 21.75 14.27
N GLN A 407 -1.32 22.17 13.54
CA GLN A 407 -2.59 21.48 13.42
C GLN A 407 -2.97 21.41 11.95
N THR A 408 -3.03 20.20 11.40
CA THR A 408 -3.36 19.97 10.00
C THR A 408 -4.59 19.07 9.87
N ARG A 409 -5.45 19.36 8.90
CA ARG A 409 -6.65 18.58 8.59
C ARG A 409 -6.74 18.38 7.09
N ALA A 410 -6.98 17.15 6.68
CA ALA A 410 -7.17 16.81 5.27
C ALA A 410 -8.47 16.02 5.10
N ARG A 411 -9.28 16.38 4.10
CA ARG A 411 -10.62 15.83 3.89
C ARG A 411 -10.82 15.43 2.44
N ARG A 412 -11.57 14.33 2.24
CA ARG A 412 -12.04 13.89 0.94
C ARG A 412 -13.52 13.54 1.01
N TRP A 413 -14.28 14.01 0.07
CA TRP A 413 -15.63 13.58 -0.24
C TRP A 413 -15.57 12.91 -1.60
N GLN A 414 -15.94 11.66 -1.70
CA GLN A 414 -15.90 10.89 -2.93
C GLN A 414 -17.31 10.45 -3.32
N GLY A 415 -17.65 10.63 -4.60
CA GLY A 415 -18.78 9.99 -5.24
C GLY A 415 -18.29 9.17 -6.41
N LEU A 416 -18.64 7.90 -6.49
CA LEU A 416 -18.25 7.02 -7.58
C LEU A 416 -19.44 6.24 -8.15
N ALA A 417 -19.36 5.92 -9.45
CA ALA A 417 -20.27 4.98 -10.09
C ALA A 417 -19.51 4.14 -11.11
N ASN A 418 -19.70 2.82 -11.05
CA ASN A 418 -19.11 1.86 -11.97
C ASN A 418 -20.20 1.00 -12.61
N LEU A 419 -20.15 0.87 -13.93
CA LEU A 419 -21.03 0.01 -14.72
C LEU A 419 -20.21 -1.11 -15.36
N TYR A 420 -20.57 -2.33 -15.08
CA TYR A 420 -19.98 -3.54 -15.65
C TYR A 420 -21.00 -4.20 -16.55
N LEU A 421 -20.62 -4.46 -17.80
CA LEU A 421 -21.48 -5.13 -18.76
C LEU A 421 -21.20 -6.64 -18.78
N PRO A 422 -22.21 -7.46 -19.10
CA PRO A 422 -22.03 -8.90 -19.27
C PRO A 422 -21.08 -9.17 -20.45
N PRO A 423 -20.35 -10.31 -20.42
CA PRO A 423 -19.43 -10.67 -21.48
C PRO A 423 -20.10 -10.75 -22.86
N ALA A 424 -19.56 -10.00 -23.83
CA ALA A 424 -20.01 -9.99 -25.21
C ALA A 424 -19.10 -10.85 -26.10
N GLN A 425 -19.69 -11.68 -26.96
CA GLN A 425 -18.95 -12.56 -27.89
C GLN A 425 -18.82 -11.89 -29.25
N TRP A 426 -17.66 -11.31 -29.54
CA TRP A 426 -17.34 -10.71 -30.85
C TRP A 426 -15.83 -10.84 -31.14
N HIS A 427 -15.45 -11.73 -32.08
CA HIS A 427 -14.04 -12.07 -32.32
C HIS A 427 -13.25 -12.41 -31.04
N GLY A 428 -13.86 -13.13 -30.13
CA GLY A 428 -13.39 -13.40 -28.76
C GLY A 428 -14.43 -12.95 -27.75
N GLN A 429 -14.06 -12.91 -26.48
CA GLN A 429 -14.92 -12.45 -25.39
C GLN A 429 -14.46 -11.06 -24.93
N HIS A 430 -15.39 -10.11 -24.89
CA HIS A 430 -15.17 -8.75 -24.41
C HIS A 430 -15.89 -8.52 -23.08
N GLU A 431 -15.22 -7.88 -22.13
CA GLU A 431 -15.76 -7.49 -20.84
C GLU A 431 -15.57 -5.98 -20.68
N PHE A 432 -16.63 -5.23 -20.92
CA PHE A 432 -16.61 -3.79 -20.84
C PHE A 432 -16.93 -3.30 -19.45
N LYS A 433 -16.17 -2.31 -18.98
CA LYS A 433 -16.49 -1.55 -17.78
C LYS A 433 -16.31 -0.05 -18.01
N PHE A 434 -17.18 0.72 -17.37
CA PHE A 434 -17.21 2.17 -17.41
C PHE A 434 -17.35 2.71 -16.01
N GLY A 435 -16.88 3.91 -15.76
CA GLY A 435 -17.14 4.53 -14.49
C GLY A 435 -16.82 6.00 -14.47
N VAL A 436 -17.29 6.64 -13.41
CA VAL A 436 -17.06 8.04 -13.08
C VAL A 436 -16.71 8.14 -11.62
N ASP A 437 -15.87 9.12 -11.29
CA ASP A 437 -15.42 9.41 -9.94
C ASP A 437 -15.29 10.92 -9.77
N ILE A 438 -15.83 11.44 -8.66
CA ILE A 438 -15.81 12.86 -8.32
C ILE A 438 -15.31 12.95 -6.89
N ASP A 439 -14.19 13.65 -6.69
CA ASP A 439 -13.61 13.95 -5.39
C ASP A 439 -13.66 15.46 -5.09
N ARG A 440 -14.06 15.80 -3.87
CA ARG A 440 -13.82 17.14 -3.31
C ARG A 440 -12.81 17.00 -2.18
N LEU A 441 -11.67 17.66 -2.34
CA LEU A 441 -10.56 17.64 -1.42
C LEU A 441 -10.50 18.96 -0.64
N GLY A 442 -10.05 18.91 0.61
CA GLY A 442 -9.77 20.08 1.43
C GLY A 442 -8.54 19.84 2.31
N TYR A 443 -7.75 20.85 2.49
CA TYR A 443 -6.60 20.87 3.38
C TYR A 443 -6.57 22.18 4.16
N ASP A 444 -6.59 22.06 5.49
CA ASP A 444 -6.46 23.17 6.42
C ASP A 444 -5.18 22.95 7.24
N ALA A 445 -4.38 23.97 7.43
CA ALA A 445 -3.19 23.92 8.27
C ALA A 445 -3.02 25.22 9.06
N ASN A 446 -2.67 25.08 10.33
CA ASN A 446 -2.32 26.18 11.21
C ASN A 446 -0.95 25.87 11.85
N PHE A 447 -0.03 26.83 11.79
CA PHE A 447 1.32 26.72 12.36
C PHE A 447 1.62 27.91 13.25
N GLU A 448 2.20 27.64 14.43
CA GLU A 448 2.77 28.65 15.31
C GLU A 448 4.24 28.32 15.51
N ARG A 449 5.15 29.13 15.00
CA ARG A 449 6.58 28.86 14.96
C ARG A 449 7.38 29.75 15.87
N GLN A 450 8.35 29.16 16.57
CA GLN A 450 9.38 29.84 17.35
C GLN A 450 10.68 29.92 16.53
N PRO A 451 11.57 30.88 16.85
CA PRO A 451 12.87 30.95 16.19
C PRO A 451 13.71 29.69 16.38
N ILE A 452 14.56 29.39 15.39
CA ILE A 452 15.57 28.32 15.46
C ILE A 452 16.95 28.94 15.54
N SER A 453 17.76 28.52 16.53
CA SER A 453 19.16 28.90 16.66
C SER A 453 20.06 27.74 16.21
N PHE A 454 20.90 27.95 15.21
CA PHE A 454 21.91 27.00 14.76
C PHE A 454 23.23 27.36 15.38
N LEU A 455 23.67 26.55 16.35
CA LEU A 455 24.92 26.78 17.11
C LEU A 455 26.12 26.23 16.34
N ARG A 456 27.29 26.87 16.55
CA ARG A 456 28.58 26.30 16.13
C ARG A 456 29.03 25.19 17.06
N GLU A 457 29.96 24.38 16.57
CA GLU A 457 30.62 23.34 17.35
C GLU A 457 31.17 23.92 18.69
N GLY A 458 30.91 23.19 19.77
CA GLY A 458 31.39 23.58 21.10
C GLY A 458 30.76 24.84 21.70
N GLN A 459 29.78 25.45 21.00
CA GLN A 459 29.05 26.60 21.55
C GLN A 459 27.79 26.14 22.27
N SER A 460 27.42 26.88 23.33
CA SER A 460 26.17 26.66 24.05
C SER A 460 25.16 27.78 23.79
N PHE A 461 23.88 27.43 23.93
CA PHE A 461 22.80 28.43 23.83
C PHE A 461 22.99 29.52 24.90
N PRO A 462 22.93 30.81 24.54
CA PRO A 462 23.12 31.90 25.49
C PRO A 462 22.02 31.89 26.56
N PRO A 463 22.36 32.05 27.84
CA PRO A 463 21.40 32.02 28.95
C PRO A 463 20.38 33.17 28.91
N THR A 464 20.73 34.26 28.22
CA THR A 464 19.89 35.45 28.03
C THR A 464 20.05 35.99 26.61
N GLY A 465 18.94 36.49 26.03
CA GLY A 465 18.92 37.09 24.71
C GLY A 465 18.80 36.07 23.58
N THR A 466 19.17 36.47 22.39
CA THR A 466 19.09 35.67 21.14
C THR A 466 20.43 35.72 20.40
N CYS A 467 20.60 34.93 19.34
CA CYS A 467 21.80 35.00 18.50
C CYS A 467 22.08 36.41 17.95
N LEU A 468 21.02 37.23 17.74
CA LEU A 468 21.18 38.60 17.23
C LEU A 468 21.63 39.59 18.28
N THR A 469 21.42 39.30 19.58
CA THR A 469 21.77 40.22 20.67
C THR A 469 23.16 39.93 21.27
N GLN A 470 23.79 38.83 20.86
CA GLN A 470 25.15 38.44 21.30
C GLN A 470 26.21 38.97 20.32
N ASN A 471 27.35 39.44 20.87
CA ASN A 471 28.50 39.87 20.06
C ASN A 471 29.81 39.50 20.77
N PRO A 472 30.60 38.53 20.29
CA PRO A 472 30.32 37.69 19.11
C PRO A 472 29.14 36.74 19.30
N SER A 473 28.41 36.42 18.21
CA SER A 473 27.30 35.46 18.25
C SER A 473 27.85 34.01 18.32
N PRO A 474 27.28 33.14 19.19
CA PRO A 474 27.62 31.71 19.22
C PRO A 474 26.99 30.93 18.06
N CYS A 475 26.12 31.58 17.25
CA CYS A 475 25.36 30.96 16.21
C CYS A 475 26.09 31.04 14.85
N SER A 476 25.94 30.06 14.03
CA SER A 476 26.27 30.07 12.60
C SER A 476 25.12 30.64 11.76
N ARG A 477 23.85 30.37 12.21
CA ARG A 477 22.62 30.83 11.58
C ARG A 477 21.54 31.03 12.64
N TYR A 478 20.62 31.97 12.39
CA TYR A 478 19.40 32.18 13.18
C TYR A 478 18.21 32.41 12.28
N SER A 479 17.17 31.59 12.43
CA SER A 479 15.97 31.61 11.57
C SER A 479 14.78 32.10 12.37
N ILE A 480 14.02 33.06 11.81
CA ILE A 480 12.75 33.54 12.37
C ILE A 480 11.65 33.41 11.32
N PHE A 481 10.41 33.32 11.78
CA PHE A 481 9.22 33.05 10.97
C PHE A 481 8.21 34.21 11.18
N PRO A 482 8.35 35.31 10.42
CA PRO A 482 7.38 36.39 10.49
C PRO A 482 6.12 36.06 9.68
N GLY A 483 4.95 36.44 10.22
CA GLY A 483 3.67 36.30 9.52
C GLY A 483 2.67 35.38 10.20
N GLN A 484 1.47 35.31 9.65
CA GLN A 484 0.46 34.33 10.04
C GLN A 484 0.53 33.12 9.10
N ASP A 485 0.37 31.94 9.66
CA ASP A 485 0.62 30.68 8.97
C ASP A 485 -0.66 29.83 8.98
N ASN A 486 -1.75 30.40 8.50
CA ASN A 486 -3.02 29.70 8.29
C ASN A 486 -3.21 29.44 6.80
N THR A 487 -3.31 28.20 6.44
CA THR A 487 -3.49 27.74 5.06
C THR A 487 -4.83 27.07 4.90
N PHE A 488 -5.51 27.37 3.80
CA PHE A 488 -6.70 26.65 3.37
C PHE A 488 -6.62 26.42 1.87
N GLU A 489 -6.59 25.14 1.49
CA GLU A 489 -6.60 24.74 0.09
C GLU A 489 -7.74 23.77 -0.20
N HIS A 490 -8.30 23.85 -1.41
CA HIS A 490 -9.31 22.92 -1.88
C HIS A 490 -9.07 22.53 -3.33
N ASN A 491 -9.61 21.38 -3.71
CA ASN A 491 -9.57 20.91 -5.09
C ASN A 491 -10.81 20.07 -5.39
N VAL A 492 -11.37 20.23 -6.57
CA VAL A 492 -12.38 19.33 -7.12
C VAL A 492 -11.75 18.54 -8.25
N GLU A 493 -11.82 17.23 -8.15
CA GLU A 493 -11.29 16.31 -9.12
C GLU A 493 -12.42 15.49 -9.72
N THR A 494 -12.47 15.39 -11.06
CA THR A 494 -13.44 14.55 -11.74
C THR A 494 -12.75 13.62 -12.71
N SER A 495 -13.27 12.43 -12.85
CA SER A 495 -12.72 11.46 -13.79
C SER A 495 -13.79 10.57 -14.38
N ALA A 496 -13.51 10.06 -15.58
CA ALA A 496 -14.31 9.05 -16.24
C ALA A 496 -13.39 8.04 -16.93
N TYR A 497 -13.80 6.79 -17.00
CA TYR A 497 -13.02 5.77 -17.70
C TYR A 497 -13.90 4.80 -18.48
N ALA A 498 -13.29 4.23 -19.51
CA ALA A 498 -13.80 3.09 -20.26
C ALA A 498 -12.67 2.07 -20.44
N GLN A 499 -12.99 0.80 -20.27
CA GLN A 499 -12.03 -0.29 -20.39
C GLN A 499 -12.69 -1.50 -21.03
N ASP A 500 -11.96 -2.16 -21.92
CA ASP A 500 -12.29 -3.45 -22.51
C ASP A 500 -11.23 -4.48 -22.10
N ARG A 501 -11.66 -5.59 -21.60
CA ARG A 501 -10.85 -6.78 -21.35
C ARG A 501 -11.23 -7.82 -22.41
N TRP A 502 -10.39 -7.93 -23.44
CA TRP A 502 -10.64 -8.72 -24.63
C TRP A 502 -9.87 -10.03 -24.60
N LEU A 503 -10.55 -11.13 -24.30
CA LEU A 503 -10.03 -12.48 -24.42
C LEU A 503 -10.13 -12.94 -25.87
N ILE A 504 -9.09 -12.71 -26.65
CA ILE A 504 -9.02 -13.03 -28.07
C ILE A 504 -9.03 -14.55 -28.28
N THR A 505 -8.26 -15.25 -27.46
CA THR A 505 -8.24 -16.73 -27.39
C THR A 505 -8.08 -17.14 -25.94
N ASN A 506 -8.28 -18.41 -25.61
CA ASN A 506 -8.08 -18.93 -24.25
C ASN A 506 -6.65 -18.73 -23.70
N ARG A 507 -5.72 -18.23 -24.53
CA ARG A 507 -4.32 -17.98 -24.17
C ARG A 507 -3.88 -16.54 -24.33
N PHE A 508 -4.64 -15.73 -25.05
CA PHE A 508 -4.27 -14.37 -25.37
C PHE A 508 -5.35 -13.39 -24.93
N LEU A 509 -5.01 -12.60 -23.92
CA LEU A 509 -5.85 -11.57 -23.34
C LEU A 509 -5.18 -10.20 -23.55
N VAL A 510 -5.98 -9.24 -23.99
CA VAL A 510 -5.61 -7.83 -24.12
C VAL A 510 -6.53 -6.99 -23.24
N GLU A 511 -5.98 -6.07 -22.50
CA GLU A 511 -6.74 -5.06 -21.76
C GLU A 511 -6.39 -3.68 -22.28
N ALA A 512 -7.39 -2.99 -22.84
CA ALA A 512 -7.29 -1.64 -23.35
C ALA A 512 -8.20 -0.72 -22.57
N GLY A 513 -7.68 0.42 -22.13
CA GLY A 513 -8.45 1.36 -21.35
C GLY A 513 -8.07 2.80 -21.64
N LEU A 514 -9.05 3.67 -21.52
CA LEU A 514 -8.89 5.12 -21.59
C LEU A 514 -9.52 5.76 -20.37
N ARG A 515 -8.76 6.63 -19.72
CA ARG A 515 -9.23 7.43 -18.61
C ARG A 515 -9.10 8.90 -18.92
N PHE A 516 -10.08 9.62 -18.48
CA PHE A 516 -10.14 11.07 -18.45
C PHE A 516 -10.01 11.55 -17.03
N ASP A 517 -9.13 12.49 -16.77
CA ASP A 517 -9.04 13.19 -15.49
C ASP A 517 -9.12 14.71 -15.73
N TRP A 518 -9.75 15.40 -14.80
CA TRP A 518 -9.76 16.86 -14.71
C TRP A 518 -9.69 17.26 -13.24
N ASP A 519 -8.94 18.31 -12.93
CA ASP A 519 -8.94 18.94 -11.63
C ASP A 519 -9.06 20.47 -11.71
N GLU A 520 -9.58 21.08 -10.66
CA GLU A 520 -9.84 22.51 -10.56
C GLU A 520 -8.56 23.35 -10.56
N ILE A 521 -7.43 22.79 -10.13
CA ILE A 521 -6.15 23.49 -10.00
C ILE A 521 -5.47 23.61 -11.35
N VAL A 522 -5.27 22.48 -12.02
CA VAL A 522 -4.61 22.45 -13.34
C VAL A 522 -5.53 22.86 -14.46
N ARG A 523 -6.84 22.70 -14.31
CA ARG A 523 -7.92 23.09 -15.25
C ARG A 523 -7.75 22.59 -16.68
N ARG A 524 -7.22 21.35 -16.84
CA ARG A 524 -6.99 20.71 -18.14
C ARG A 524 -7.58 19.33 -18.17
N PHE A 525 -8.09 18.93 -19.34
CA PHE A 525 -8.49 17.56 -19.60
C PHE A 525 -7.25 16.70 -19.87
N LEU A 526 -7.08 15.65 -19.10
CA LEU A 526 -5.95 14.74 -19.11
C LEU A 526 -6.39 13.38 -19.65
N PHE A 527 -5.73 12.92 -20.71
CA PHE A 527 -6.02 11.63 -21.33
C PHE A 527 -4.96 10.61 -20.94
N ALA A 528 -5.38 9.54 -20.31
CA ALA A 528 -4.53 8.48 -19.79
C ALA A 528 -4.83 7.13 -20.47
N PRO A 529 -4.34 6.91 -21.70
CA PRO A 529 -4.47 5.62 -22.38
C PRO A 529 -3.59 4.57 -21.73
N ARG A 530 -4.10 3.33 -21.68
CA ARG A 530 -3.43 2.16 -21.13
C ARG A 530 -3.67 0.96 -22.00
N LEU A 531 -2.62 0.16 -22.21
CA LEU A 531 -2.68 -1.09 -22.97
C LEU A 531 -1.82 -2.12 -22.27
N ALA A 532 -2.38 -3.29 -22.06
CA ALA A 532 -1.66 -4.42 -21.51
C ALA A 532 -2.11 -5.72 -22.15
N ALA A 533 -1.24 -6.70 -22.22
CA ALA A 533 -1.53 -8.00 -22.79
C ALA A 533 -0.86 -9.11 -22.02
N THR A 534 -1.49 -10.27 -22.05
CA THR A 534 -0.98 -11.51 -21.44
C THR A 534 -1.09 -12.65 -22.43
N TYR A 535 -0.02 -13.42 -22.55
CA TYR A 535 0.01 -14.61 -23.40
C TYR A 535 0.50 -15.84 -22.63
N VAL A 536 -0.29 -16.90 -22.65
CA VAL A 536 0.04 -18.20 -22.08
C VAL A 536 0.77 -19.03 -23.11
N LEU A 537 2.03 -19.37 -22.84
CA LEU A 537 2.95 -20.04 -23.80
C LEU A 537 2.68 -21.54 -23.96
N ASP A 538 2.11 -22.19 -22.96
CA ASP A 538 1.87 -23.64 -22.98
C ASP A 538 0.42 -24.00 -22.63
N ASP A 539 -0.03 -25.17 -23.12
CA ASP A 539 -1.40 -25.67 -22.91
C ASP A 539 -1.74 -25.96 -21.45
N ALA A 540 -0.72 -26.22 -20.64
CA ALA A 540 -0.90 -26.52 -19.23
C ALA A 540 -1.00 -25.26 -18.34
N GLY A 541 -0.91 -24.05 -18.93
CA GLY A 541 -0.97 -22.77 -18.19
C GLY A 541 0.20 -22.54 -17.23
N LYS A 542 1.35 -23.20 -17.48
CA LYS A 542 2.51 -23.17 -16.58
C LYS A 542 3.50 -22.05 -16.90
N THR A 543 3.33 -21.39 -18.05
CA THR A 543 4.23 -20.31 -18.48
C THR A 543 3.44 -19.16 -19.09
N LYS A 544 3.66 -17.95 -18.58
CA LYS A 544 2.95 -16.75 -19.01
C LYS A 544 3.92 -15.60 -19.23
N ILE A 545 3.69 -14.82 -20.27
CA ILE A 545 4.30 -13.51 -20.48
C ILE A 545 3.22 -12.44 -20.39
N SER A 546 3.49 -11.37 -19.67
CA SER A 546 2.62 -10.19 -19.61
C SER A 546 3.43 -8.94 -19.89
N ALA A 547 2.90 -8.03 -20.67
CA ALA A 547 3.51 -6.74 -20.98
C ALA A 547 2.44 -5.65 -21.01
N GLY A 548 2.86 -4.41 -20.71
CA GLY A 548 1.95 -3.28 -20.83
C GLY A 548 2.64 -1.94 -20.70
N VAL A 549 1.94 -0.93 -21.19
CA VAL A 549 2.33 0.47 -21.18
C VAL A 549 1.11 1.33 -20.88
N GLY A 550 1.30 2.39 -20.12
CA GLY A 550 0.22 3.31 -19.80
C GLY A 550 0.72 4.67 -19.39
N ILE A 551 -0.09 5.67 -19.67
CA ILE A 551 0.07 7.02 -19.15
C ILE A 551 -0.77 7.16 -17.90
N THR A 552 -0.19 7.75 -16.85
CA THR A 552 -0.89 8.14 -15.63
C THR A 552 -0.55 9.60 -15.30
N PHE A 553 -1.51 10.31 -14.75
CA PHE A 553 -1.30 11.63 -14.17
C PHE A 553 -1.46 11.51 -12.66
N ASP A 554 -0.59 12.14 -11.91
CA ASP A 554 -0.73 12.17 -10.45
C ASP A 554 -1.70 13.26 -10.01
N SER A 555 -2.26 13.09 -8.81
CA SER A 555 -3.01 14.16 -8.15
C SER A 555 -2.10 15.35 -7.84
N SER A 556 -2.71 16.52 -7.69
CA SER A 556 -2.02 17.74 -7.23
C SER A 556 -1.88 17.68 -5.70
N PRO A 557 -0.68 17.45 -5.13
CA PRO A 557 -0.50 17.32 -3.69
C PRO A 557 -0.81 18.65 -2.99
N MET A 558 -1.82 18.67 -2.12
CA MET A 558 -2.31 19.91 -1.54
C MET A 558 -1.30 20.59 -0.64
N PHE A 559 -0.40 19.84 0.00
CA PHE A 559 0.68 20.42 0.81
C PHE A 559 1.69 21.25 0.00
N LEU A 560 1.89 20.94 -1.30
CA LEU A 560 2.73 21.76 -2.18
C LEU A 560 2.02 23.06 -2.58
N LEU A 561 0.71 22.99 -2.83
CA LEU A 561 -0.08 24.14 -3.23
C LEU A 561 -0.28 25.11 -2.07
N ALA A 562 -0.33 24.60 -0.85
CA ALA A 562 -0.49 25.36 0.38
C ALA A 562 0.77 26.12 0.83
N ARG A 563 1.96 25.84 0.26
CA ARG A 563 3.23 26.46 0.70
C ARG A 563 3.29 27.98 0.54
N PRO A 564 2.69 28.61 -0.48
CA PRO A 564 2.66 30.09 -0.55
C PRO A 564 2.05 30.75 0.68
N ASP A 565 1.06 30.08 1.34
CA ASP A 565 0.38 30.59 2.52
C ASP A 565 1.00 30.11 3.85
N ALA A 566 2.08 29.31 3.79
CA ALA A 566 2.77 28.80 4.97
C ALA A 566 3.74 29.80 5.61
N GLY A 567 3.65 31.09 5.24
CA GLY A 567 4.49 32.15 5.78
C GLY A 567 5.86 32.29 5.11
N THR A 568 6.74 33.03 5.78
CA THR A 568 8.10 33.29 5.30
C THR A 568 9.10 32.95 6.39
N ARG A 569 10.36 32.69 5.99
CA ARG A 569 11.48 32.52 6.89
C ARG A 569 12.56 33.54 6.58
N LEU A 570 13.10 34.18 7.61
CA LEU A 570 14.29 35.06 7.54
C LEU A 570 15.46 34.36 8.17
N ASP A 571 16.50 34.10 7.39
CA ASP A 571 17.74 33.45 7.81
C ASP A 571 18.85 34.48 7.97
N TYR A 572 19.33 34.68 9.21
CA TYR A 572 20.46 35.52 9.56
C TYR A 572 21.70 34.62 9.65
N PHE A 573 22.71 34.87 8.85
CA PHE A 573 23.97 34.15 8.85
C PHE A 573 25.05 34.93 9.57
N PHE A 574 25.94 34.23 10.24
CA PHE A 574 27.06 34.83 10.98
C PHE A 574 28.38 34.34 10.42
N ASN A 575 29.35 35.25 10.32
CA ASN A 575 30.74 34.93 9.98
C ASN A 575 31.40 34.08 11.07
N PRO A 576 32.55 33.43 10.82
CA PRO A 576 33.26 32.66 11.82
C PRO A 576 33.68 33.46 13.06
N ASP A 577 33.86 34.77 12.98
CA ASP A 577 34.15 35.67 14.07
C ASP A 577 32.91 36.09 14.90
N GLY A 578 31.71 35.54 14.53
CA GLY A 578 30.44 35.85 15.19
C GLY A 578 29.80 37.16 14.74
N SER A 579 30.36 37.89 13.78
CA SER A 579 29.74 39.06 13.20
C SER A 579 28.59 38.69 12.23
N LEU A 580 27.55 39.52 12.17
CA LEU A 580 26.39 39.30 11.35
C LEU A 580 26.67 39.58 9.87
N THR A 581 26.32 38.64 8.99
CA THR A 581 26.27 38.87 7.55
C THR A 581 24.91 39.50 7.18
N THR A 582 24.90 40.69 6.70
CA THR A 582 23.70 41.44 6.34
C THR A 582 23.53 41.62 4.84
N PRO A 583 22.31 41.69 4.29
CA PRO A 583 20.99 41.54 4.92
C PRO A 583 20.65 40.07 5.16
N PRO A 584 19.56 39.75 5.96
CA PRO A 584 19.08 38.38 6.09
C PRO A 584 18.56 37.84 4.76
N THR A 585 18.69 36.54 4.58
CA THR A 585 18.12 35.87 3.41
C THR A 585 16.66 35.54 3.67
N VAL A 586 15.77 35.95 2.76
CA VAL A 586 14.35 35.65 2.83
C VAL A 586 14.07 34.33 2.10
N THR A 587 13.32 33.42 2.73
CA THR A 587 12.76 32.23 2.06
C THR A 587 11.26 32.38 2.03
N SER A 588 10.67 32.38 0.85
CA SER A 588 9.22 32.45 0.60
C SER A 588 8.83 31.54 -0.56
N PHE A 589 7.52 31.26 -0.68
CA PHE A 589 6.99 30.37 -1.69
C PHE A 589 5.93 31.06 -2.55
N SER A 590 5.82 30.66 -3.80
CA SER A 590 4.85 31.18 -4.75
C SER A 590 4.40 30.08 -5.71
N ALA A 591 3.12 30.06 -6.08
CA ALA A 591 2.56 29.15 -7.06
C ALA A 591 1.68 29.92 -8.05
N ASP A 592 1.99 29.81 -9.34
CA ASP A 592 1.12 30.31 -10.42
C ASP A 592 0.36 29.11 -11.01
N THR A 593 -0.82 28.84 -10.45
CA THR A 593 -1.62 27.66 -10.82
C THR A 593 -2.07 27.68 -12.27
N ASP A 594 -2.19 28.85 -12.91
CA ASP A 594 -2.60 28.95 -14.33
C ASP A 594 -1.52 28.40 -15.30
N ARG A 595 -0.25 28.34 -14.85
CA ARG A 595 0.86 27.79 -15.64
C ARG A 595 1.18 26.35 -15.34
N LEU A 596 0.63 25.78 -14.28
CA LEU A 596 0.90 24.41 -13.90
C LEU A 596 0.29 23.40 -14.88
N ARG A 597 0.91 22.24 -14.96
CA ARG A 597 0.45 21.07 -15.71
C ARG A 597 0.50 19.85 -14.80
N ALA A 598 -0.48 18.96 -14.92
CA ALA A 598 -0.46 17.73 -14.13
C ALA A 598 0.81 16.93 -14.41
N PRO A 599 1.48 16.41 -13.36
CA PRO A 599 2.62 15.50 -13.51
C PRO A 599 2.22 14.28 -14.33
N ARG A 600 2.97 13.98 -15.38
CA ARG A 600 2.70 12.87 -16.31
C ARG A 600 3.74 11.78 -16.14
N TYR A 601 3.27 10.54 -15.96
CA TYR A 601 4.12 9.37 -15.87
C TYR A 601 3.84 8.38 -17.01
N LEU A 602 4.90 7.93 -17.66
CA LEU A 602 4.89 6.77 -18.55
C LEU A 602 5.34 5.56 -17.75
N ASN A 603 4.43 4.60 -17.57
CA ASN A 603 4.69 3.33 -16.90
C ASN A 603 4.75 2.21 -17.93
N SER A 604 5.80 1.40 -17.91
CA SER A 604 5.91 0.21 -18.75
C SER A 604 6.50 -0.96 -17.98
N SER A 605 6.04 -2.16 -18.27
CA SER A 605 6.56 -3.35 -17.64
C SER A 605 6.41 -4.59 -18.51
N VAL A 606 7.32 -5.53 -18.30
CA VAL A 606 7.26 -6.88 -18.86
C VAL A 606 7.49 -7.87 -17.73
N SER A 607 6.68 -8.92 -17.66
CA SER A 607 6.81 -10.00 -16.68
C SER A 607 6.81 -11.35 -17.38
N PHE A 608 7.64 -12.25 -16.88
CA PHE A 608 7.65 -13.66 -17.25
C PHE A 608 7.37 -14.48 -15.99
N GLU A 609 6.34 -15.33 -16.05
CA GLU A 609 5.92 -16.21 -14.95
C GLU A 609 6.04 -17.66 -15.40
N LYS A 610 6.61 -18.51 -14.55
CA LYS A 610 6.78 -19.93 -14.84
C LYS A 610 6.64 -20.80 -13.60
N LYS A 611 5.84 -21.86 -13.71
CA LYS A 611 5.81 -22.94 -12.73
C LYS A 611 6.98 -23.87 -13.01
N LEU A 612 7.95 -23.91 -12.08
CA LEU A 612 9.13 -24.76 -12.09
C LEU A 612 8.81 -26.13 -11.42
N PRO A 613 9.72 -27.14 -11.52
CA PRO A 613 9.61 -28.36 -10.73
C PRO A 613 9.45 -28.08 -9.23
N TRP A 614 8.89 -29.04 -8.48
CA TRP A 614 8.60 -28.96 -7.04
C TRP A 614 7.59 -27.88 -6.65
N ASP A 615 6.68 -27.50 -7.56
CA ASP A 615 5.65 -26.47 -7.37
C ASP A 615 6.24 -25.10 -6.95
N ILE A 616 7.41 -24.75 -7.47
CA ILE A 616 7.99 -23.42 -7.32
C ILE A 616 7.44 -22.53 -8.42
N TYR A 617 6.89 -21.37 -8.05
CA TYR A 617 6.42 -20.32 -8.95
C TYR A 617 7.49 -19.24 -9.03
N ALA A 618 8.02 -19.02 -10.22
CA ALA A 618 9.01 -18.00 -10.50
C ALA A 618 8.38 -16.87 -11.32
N THR A 619 8.54 -15.63 -10.86
CA THR A 619 8.14 -14.41 -11.60
C THR A 619 9.36 -13.54 -11.77
N THR A 620 9.68 -13.19 -13.02
CA THR A 620 10.71 -12.22 -13.35
C THR A 620 10.05 -11.00 -13.98
N SER A 621 10.35 -9.79 -13.51
CA SER A 621 9.75 -8.56 -14.00
C SER A 621 10.78 -7.48 -14.26
N PHE A 622 10.57 -6.71 -15.34
CA PHE A 622 11.27 -5.46 -15.64
C PHE A 622 10.26 -4.33 -15.64
N LEU A 623 10.58 -3.26 -14.91
CA LEU A 623 9.69 -2.11 -14.74
C LEU A 623 10.45 -0.83 -15.08
N PHE A 624 9.76 0.08 -15.77
CA PHE A 624 10.23 1.42 -16.09
C PHE A 624 9.12 2.41 -15.79
N ARG A 625 9.45 3.44 -15.02
CA ARG A 625 8.60 4.59 -14.77
C ARG A 625 9.37 5.86 -15.03
N HIS A 626 8.83 6.72 -15.88
CA HIS A 626 9.40 8.02 -16.22
C HIS A 626 8.37 9.12 -16.02
N GLY A 627 8.63 9.99 -15.06
CA GLY A 627 7.82 11.15 -14.73
C GLY A 627 8.38 12.40 -15.41
N THR A 628 7.51 13.17 -16.02
CA THR A 628 7.82 14.44 -16.64
C THR A 628 6.87 15.52 -16.17
N GLY A 629 7.37 16.76 -16.05
CA GLY A 629 6.56 17.87 -15.59
C GLY A 629 6.11 17.72 -14.14
N VAL A 630 6.88 17.03 -13.30
CA VAL A 630 6.57 16.83 -11.89
C VAL A 630 6.77 18.14 -11.13
N PHE A 631 5.91 18.37 -10.14
CA PHE A 631 5.95 19.57 -9.31
C PHE A 631 7.22 19.64 -8.47
N VAL A 632 7.83 20.82 -8.44
CA VAL A 632 8.98 21.13 -7.61
C VAL A 632 9.05 22.63 -7.34
N TYR A 633 9.44 22.98 -6.13
CA TYR A 633 9.81 24.35 -5.80
C TYR A 633 11.26 24.64 -6.16
N ASN A 634 11.49 25.71 -6.89
CA ASN A 634 12.81 26.12 -7.34
C ASN A 634 12.94 27.65 -7.31
N THR A 635 14.14 28.16 -7.04
CA THR A 635 14.42 29.60 -7.16
C THR A 635 14.63 29.97 -8.62
N LEU A 636 14.18 31.16 -9.01
CA LEU A 636 14.30 31.65 -10.40
C LEU A 636 15.76 31.78 -10.86
N LYS A 637 16.69 32.00 -9.93
CA LYS A 637 18.12 32.18 -10.20
C LYS A 637 18.99 30.97 -9.84
N GLY A 638 18.40 29.87 -9.31
CA GLY A 638 19.19 28.71 -8.84
C GLY A 638 20.07 29.02 -7.63
N THR A 639 19.82 30.10 -6.90
CA THR A 639 20.56 30.49 -5.69
C THR A 639 19.89 29.91 -4.44
N PRO A 640 20.64 29.60 -3.38
CA PRO A 640 20.05 29.26 -2.09
C PRO A 640 19.24 30.44 -1.54
N GLY A 641 18.01 30.18 -1.06
CA GLY A 641 17.10 31.19 -0.55
C GLY A 641 16.43 32.07 -1.62
N GLY A 642 15.58 32.98 -1.17
CA GLY A 642 14.73 33.80 -2.03
C GLY A 642 13.33 33.25 -2.18
N THR A 643 12.63 33.71 -3.23
CA THR A 643 11.29 33.21 -3.55
C THR A 643 11.41 31.93 -4.37
N PHE A 644 10.93 30.84 -3.82
CA PHE A 644 10.76 29.56 -4.48
C PHE A 644 9.43 29.55 -5.23
N VAL A 645 9.48 29.21 -6.50
CA VAL A 645 8.30 29.15 -7.38
C VAL A 645 7.98 27.72 -7.72
N LEU A 646 6.72 27.31 -7.59
CA LEU A 646 6.26 25.99 -8.01
C LEU A 646 6.34 25.86 -9.54
N GLN A 647 7.06 24.87 -10.02
CA GLN A 647 7.34 24.64 -11.43
C GLN A 647 7.14 23.19 -11.83
N ASN A 648 6.99 22.93 -13.13
CA ASN A 648 6.92 21.61 -13.75
C ASN A 648 8.26 21.20 -14.40
N THR A 649 9.38 21.38 -13.69
CA THR A 649 10.72 21.13 -14.25
C THR A 649 11.36 19.84 -13.76
N ARG A 650 10.72 19.17 -12.81
CA ARG A 650 11.23 17.93 -12.24
C ARG A 650 10.92 16.74 -13.13
N GLU A 651 11.92 15.87 -13.27
CA GLU A 651 11.83 14.57 -13.91
C GLU A 651 12.21 13.47 -12.94
N ASP A 652 11.34 12.47 -12.81
CA ASP A 652 11.55 11.31 -11.98
C ASP A 652 11.83 10.08 -12.83
N ARG A 653 12.74 9.22 -12.38
CA ARG A 653 13.09 7.97 -13.08
C ARG A 653 13.19 6.82 -12.10
N TYR A 654 12.48 5.77 -12.43
CA TYR A 654 12.57 4.50 -11.72
C TYR A 654 12.72 3.37 -12.73
N HIS A 655 13.63 2.47 -12.46
CA HIS A 655 13.75 1.20 -13.17
C HIS A 655 14.07 0.09 -12.17
N ALA A 656 13.52 -1.09 -12.43
CA ALA A 656 13.72 -2.23 -11.57
C ALA A 656 13.75 -3.55 -12.36
N PHE A 657 14.59 -4.45 -11.91
CA PHE A 657 14.53 -5.87 -12.17
C PHE A 657 14.10 -6.58 -10.89
N GLN A 658 13.11 -7.48 -10.98
CA GLN A 658 12.61 -8.24 -9.84
C GLN A 658 12.57 -9.72 -10.19
N LEU A 659 12.99 -10.55 -9.24
CA LEU A 659 12.87 -12.00 -9.29
C LEU A 659 12.17 -12.48 -8.03
N ASN A 660 10.98 -13.05 -8.17
CA ASN A 660 10.20 -13.61 -7.08
C ASN A 660 10.11 -15.12 -7.24
N LEU A 661 10.37 -15.84 -6.16
CA LEU A 661 10.19 -17.27 -6.06
C LEU A 661 9.23 -17.56 -4.93
N ARG A 662 8.13 -18.25 -5.21
CA ARG A 662 7.14 -18.65 -4.21
C ARG A 662 6.89 -20.14 -4.29
N ARG A 663 6.77 -20.77 -3.13
CA ARG A 663 6.36 -22.17 -3.03
C ARG A 663 5.42 -22.33 -1.84
N ASN A 664 4.25 -22.90 -2.07
CA ASN A 664 3.33 -23.33 -1.02
C ASN A 664 3.34 -24.87 -0.95
N PHE A 665 3.31 -25.42 0.25
CA PHE A 665 3.30 -26.85 0.46
C PHE A 665 2.55 -27.23 1.75
N ARG A 666 1.98 -28.44 1.78
CA ARG A 666 1.22 -28.98 2.93
C ARG A 666 0.14 -28.02 3.48
N LYS A 667 -0.61 -27.34 2.61
CA LYS A 667 -1.78 -26.49 2.93
C LYS A 667 -1.50 -25.24 3.79
N THR A 668 -0.55 -25.27 4.71
CA THR A 668 -0.28 -24.21 5.70
C THR A 668 1.11 -23.62 5.60
N TYR A 669 1.99 -24.25 4.86
CA TYR A 669 3.40 -23.86 4.80
C TYR A 669 3.73 -23.21 3.45
N GLY A 670 4.52 -22.18 3.51
CA GLY A 670 4.93 -21.47 2.31
C GLY A 670 6.25 -20.72 2.51
N VAL A 671 6.89 -20.44 1.41
CA VAL A 671 8.14 -19.66 1.35
C VAL A 671 8.03 -18.69 0.18
N LEU A 672 8.40 -17.45 0.43
CA LEU A 672 8.63 -16.42 -0.58
C LEU A 672 10.07 -15.94 -0.49
N VAL A 673 10.72 -15.81 -1.64
CA VAL A 673 12.02 -15.15 -1.80
C VAL A 673 11.90 -14.15 -2.93
N SER A 674 12.25 -12.90 -2.69
CA SER A 674 12.22 -11.86 -3.70
C SER A 674 13.52 -11.06 -3.70
N TYR A 675 14.13 -10.93 -4.87
CA TYR A 675 15.25 -10.04 -5.11
C TYR A 675 14.84 -8.92 -6.03
N THR A 676 15.17 -7.70 -5.65
CA THR A 676 14.93 -6.48 -6.44
C THR A 676 16.24 -5.73 -6.63
N HIS A 677 16.58 -5.45 -7.89
CA HIS A 677 17.59 -4.48 -8.26
C HIS A 677 16.88 -3.27 -8.84
N SER A 678 17.01 -2.09 -8.20
CA SER A 678 16.27 -0.90 -8.62
C SER A 678 17.07 0.38 -8.43
N ARG A 679 16.63 1.44 -9.11
CA ARG A 679 17.15 2.78 -8.93
C ARG A 679 16.02 3.79 -9.03
N SER A 680 15.90 4.64 -8.00
CA SER A 680 14.92 5.72 -7.92
C SER A 680 15.62 7.06 -7.80
N THR A 681 15.50 7.92 -8.82
CA THR A 681 16.24 9.18 -8.92
C THR A 681 15.37 10.31 -9.47
N SER A 682 15.76 11.53 -9.15
CA SER A 682 15.21 12.75 -9.75
C SER A 682 16.31 13.73 -10.16
N ASN A 683 16.04 14.57 -11.15
CA ASN A 683 16.91 15.68 -11.51
C ASN A 683 16.85 16.84 -10.50
N GLN A 684 15.80 16.88 -9.66
CA GLN A 684 15.54 17.88 -8.63
C GLN A 684 14.90 17.17 -7.43
N VAL A 685 15.73 16.62 -6.54
CA VAL A 685 15.29 15.66 -5.51
C VAL A 685 14.92 16.32 -4.17
N LEU A 686 15.36 17.56 -3.94
CA LEU A 686 15.15 18.25 -2.67
C LEU A 686 13.72 18.77 -2.53
N ASP A 687 13.15 18.60 -1.37
CA ASP A 687 11.87 19.18 -0.99
C ASP A 687 12.10 20.37 -0.05
N PHE A 688 11.74 21.57 -0.50
CA PHE A 688 11.87 22.80 0.28
C PHE A 688 10.55 23.20 0.90
N SER A 689 10.58 23.63 2.15
CA SER A 689 9.47 24.26 2.85
C SER A 689 9.98 25.35 3.78
N VAL A 690 9.09 26.12 4.35
CA VAL A 690 9.45 27.11 5.40
C VAL A 690 10.11 26.40 6.59
N ASP A 691 9.65 25.18 6.90
CA ASP A 691 10.12 24.36 8.02
C ASP A 691 11.37 23.53 7.73
N SER A 692 11.75 23.37 6.44
CA SER A 692 12.97 22.66 6.08
C SER A 692 14.20 23.50 6.41
N PRO A 693 15.07 23.09 7.33
CA PRO A 693 16.26 23.87 7.67
C PRO A 693 17.32 23.84 6.56
N ILE A 694 17.25 22.91 5.61
CA ILE A 694 18.24 22.79 4.53
C ILE A 694 18.25 24.06 3.67
N PHE A 695 19.44 24.63 3.48
CA PHE A 695 19.68 25.86 2.72
C PHE A 695 20.60 25.56 1.55
N THR A 696 20.03 25.41 0.36
CA THR A 696 20.75 25.05 -0.86
C THR A 696 19.89 25.31 -2.10
N ALA A 697 20.46 25.12 -3.29
CA ALA A 697 19.72 25.06 -4.56
C ALA A 697 19.27 23.62 -4.87
N GLN A 698 18.31 23.47 -5.81
CA GLN A 698 17.92 22.16 -6.32
C GLN A 698 19.11 21.44 -7.00
N ALA A 699 19.14 20.14 -6.82
CA ALA A 699 20.18 19.29 -7.39
C ALA A 699 19.67 17.88 -7.70
N PRO A 700 20.28 17.16 -8.65
CA PRO A 700 19.94 15.77 -8.95
C PRO A 700 20.43 14.83 -7.85
N GLY A 701 19.66 13.76 -7.61
CA GLY A 701 20.06 12.75 -6.62
C GLY A 701 19.10 11.57 -6.58
N PRO A 702 19.41 10.55 -5.75
CA PRO A 702 18.50 9.47 -5.41
C PRO A 702 17.46 9.96 -4.39
N TYR A 703 16.30 9.31 -4.36
CA TYR A 703 15.34 9.49 -3.26
C TYR A 703 15.86 8.89 -1.96
N SER A 704 15.39 9.41 -0.81
CA SER A 704 15.84 8.96 0.52
C SER A 704 15.55 7.48 0.82
N TRP A 705 14.62 6.86 0.12
CA TRP A 705 14.30 5.42 0.21
C TRP A 705 14.91 4.57 -0.93
N ASP A 706 15.79 5.12 -1.74
CA ASP A 706 16.45 4.38 -2.82
C ASP A 706 17.33 3.24 -2.28
N THR A 707 17.02 2.02 -2.68
CA THR A 707 17.76 0.79 -2.31
C THR A 707 18.13 0.02 -3.57
N PRO A 708 19.35 0.21 -4.13
CA PRO A 708 19.76 -0.45 -5.36
C PRO A 708 19.65 -1.98 -5.33
N ASN A 709 19.91 -2.62 -4.22
CA ASN A 709 19.77 -4.08 -4.07
C ASN A 709 18.98 -4.40 -2.81
N ARG A 710 17.96 -5.24 -2.96
CA ARG A 710 17.13 -5.69 -1.86
C ARG A 710 16.73 -7.14 -2.04
N LEU A 711 16.95 -7.94 -1.01
CA LEU A 711 16.51 -9.33 -0.89
C LEU A 711 15.56 -9.41 0.31
N ILE A 712 14.36 -9.92 0.10
CA ILE A 712 13.41 -10.27 1.15
C ILE A 712 13.09 -11.75 1.06
N SER A 713 12.91 -12.39 2.19
CA SER A 713 12.42 -13.76 2.26
C SER A 713 11.62 -13.96 3.53
N TRP A 714 10.50 -14.67 3.42
CA TRP A 714 9.73 -15.05 4.58
C TRP A 714 9.03 -16.39 4.35
N GLY A 715 8.65 -17.03 5.42
CA GLY A 715 7.92 -18.27 5.33
C GLY A 715 7.53 -18.86 6.68
N LEU A 716 6.60 -19.81 6.60
CA LEU A 716 6.25 -20.73 7.67
C LEU A 716 6.62 -22.14 7.24
N LEU A 717 7.37 -22.84 8.07
CA LEU A 717 7.93 -24.17 7.76
C LEU A 717 7.59 -25.15 8.87
N PRO A 718 7.32 -26.45 8.56
CA PRO A 718 7.35 -27.48 9.58
C PRO A 718 8.80 -27.64 10.04
N PHE A 719 9.06 -27.54 11.34
CA PHE A 719 10.42 -27.61 11.84
C PHE A 719 10.78 -29.03 12.32
N PHE A 720 10.49 -29.36 13.55
CA PHE A 720 10.68 -30.69 14.04
C PHE A 720 9.65 -31.08 15.09
N LYS A 721 9.53 -32.37 15.35
CA LYS A 721 8.64 -32.89 16.37
C LYS A 721 9.47 -33.27 17.59
N LEU A 722 9.31 -32.52 18.67
CA LEU A 722 9.93 -32.81 19.95
C LEU A 722 9.16 -33.95 20.66
N PRO A 723 9.88 -34.95 21.26
CA PRO A 723 9.25 -35.81 22.23
C PRO A 723 8.58 -34.95 23.31
N TRP A 724 7.42 -35.29 23.79
CA TRP A 724 6.67 -34.59 24.83
C TRP A 724 6.00 -33.26 24.43
N ILE A 725 6.58 -32.45 23.51
CA ILE A 725 6.02 -31.17 23.07
C ILE A 725 5.19 -31.35 21.79
N GLY A 726 5.58 -32.30 20.93
CA GLY A 726 4.92 -32.53 19.63
C GLY A 726 5.47 -31.64 18.49
N PRO A 727 4.71 -31.40 17.42
CA PRO A 727 5.20 -30.63 16.27
C PRO A 727 5.40 -29.16 16.62
N LEU A 728 6.48 -28.58 16.09
CA LEU A 728 6.79 -27.15 16.13
C LEU A 728 6.85 -26.62 14.70
N ASP A 729 6.37 -25.39 14.52
CA ASP A 729 6.45 -24.65 13.28
C ASP A 729 7.53 -23.56 13.40
N LEU A 730 8.31 -23.37 12.34
CA LEU A 730 9.29 -22.30 12.24
C LEU A 730 8.74 -21.18 11.34
N GLY A 731 8.47 -20.02 11.91
CA GLY A 731 8.25 -18.78 11.18
C GLY A 731 9.57 -18.04 11.02
N TYR A 732 9.88 -17.57 9.82
CA TYR A 732 11.04 -16.72 9.60
C TYR A 732 10.72 -15.56 8.68
N SER A 733 11.44 -14.44 8.86
CA SER A 733 11.52 -13.35 7.90
C SER A 733 12.95 -12.83 7.83
N ALA A 734 13.39 -12.48 6.64
CA ALA A 734 14.72 -11.94 6.39
C ALA A 734 14.64 -10.76 5.41
N GLU A 735 15.42 -9.73 5.69
CA GLU A 735 15.66 -8.63 4.77
C GLU A 735 17.16 -8.32 4.70
N ALA A 736 17.68 -8.21 3.47
CA ALA A 736 19.00 -7.66 3.20
C ALA A 736 18.88 -6.58 2.15
N ARG A 737 19.42 -5.39 2.41
CA ARG A 737 19.36 -4.27 1.46
C ARG A 737 20.56 -3.34 1.55
N THR A 738 20.79 -2.64 0.45
CA THR A 738 21.67 -1.47 0.44
C THR A 738 21.11 -0.41 1.40
N GLY A 739 21.98 0.25 2.15
CA GLY A 739 21.60 1.34 3.05
C GLY A 739 20.94 2.51 2.31
N PHE A 740 20.01 3.18 2.97
CA PHE A 740 19.35 4.38 2.43
C PHE A 740 20.37 5.51 2.24
N PRO A 741 20.21 6.38 1.23
CA PRO A 741 21.04 7.57 1.07
C PRO A 741 20.68 8.64 2.11
N PHE A 742 21.66 9.45 2.48
CA PHE A 742 21.47 10.64 3.30
C PHE A 742 22.29 11.82 2.80
N ASN A 743 21.84 13.02 3.17
CA ASN A 743 22.50 14.27 2.81
C ASN A 743 23.60 14.60 3.83
N VAL A 744 24.71 15.16 3.37
CA VAL A 744 25.73 15.78 4.25
C VAL A 744 25.47 17.27 4.30
N ILE A 745 25.47 17.84 5.50
CA ILE A 745 25.23 19.25 5.78
C ILE A 745 26.38 19.84 6.60
N ASN A 746 26.43 21.15 6.67
CA ASN A 746 27.29 21.89 7.61
C ASN A 746 26.46 22.51 8.74
N ASP A 747 27.11 23.18 9.69
CA ASP A 747 26.49 23.83 10.86
C ASP A 747 25.46 24.92 10.51
N GLN A 748 25.46 25.43 9.27
CA GLN A 748 24.46 26.34 8.71
C GLN A 748 23.31 25.60 8.02
N PHE A 749 23.29 24.26 8.01
CA PHE A 749 22.38 23.40 7.25
C PHE A 749 22.44 23.63 5.74
N GLN A 750 23.62 24.02 5.25
CA GLN A 750 23.89 24.01 3.82
C GLN A 750 24.30 22.62 3.37
N LEU A 751 23.78 22.19 2.21
CA LEU A 751 24.15 20.89 1.64
C LEU A 751 25.62 20.90 1.19
N VAL A 752 26.37 19.88 1.61
CA VAL A 752 27.76 19.66 1.21
C VAL A 752 27.79 18.52 0.20
N GLY A 753 28.11 18.86 -1.06
CA GLY A 753 28.08 17.90 -2.16
C GLY A 753 26.69 17.71 -2.76
N LEU A 754 26.47 16.54 -3.37
CA LEU A 754 25.18 16.20 -4.00
C LEU A 754 24.22 15.56 -3.00
N PRO A 755 22.89 15.73 -3.18
CA PRO A 755 21.90 15.05 -2.39
C PRO A 755 22.10 13.54 -2.40
N GLY A 756 22.00 12.90 -1.22
CA GLY A 756 22.14 11.45 -1.10
C GLY A 756 23.52 10.91 -1.46
N SER A 757 24.57 11.74 -1.37
CA SER A 757 25.96 11.36 -1.67
C SER A 757 26.53 10.29 -0.73
N GLN A 758 25.99 10.17 0.47
CA GLN A 758 26.37 9.17 1.47
C GLN A 758 25.22 8.17 1.69
N ARG A 759 25.55 6.99 2.22
CA ARG A 759 24.56 5.96 2.55
C ARG A 759 24.79 5.39 3.93
N PHE A 760 23.69 5.02 4.58
CA PHE A 760 23.73 4.17 5.75
C PHE A 760 24.47 2.85 5.44
N PRO A 761 25.01 2.16 6.46
CA PRO A 761 25.49 0.78 6.32
C PRO A 761 24.42 -0.12 5.68
N SER A 762 24.86 -1.19 5.01
CA SER A 762 23.93 -2.17 4.46
C SER A 762 23.11 -2.80 5.60
N TYR A 763 21.80 -2.84 5.42
CA TYR A 763 20.84 -3.43 6.36
C TYR A 763 20.82 -4.95 6.22
N PHE A 764 20.73 -5.66 7.33
CA PHE A 764 20.41 -7.09 7.37
C PHE A 764 19.70 -7.44 8.67
N ALA A 765 18.54 -8.05 8.58
CA ALA A 765 17.81 -8.60 9.71
C ALA A 765 17.29 -10.01 9.37
N LEU A 766 17.40 -10.93 10.31
CA LEU A 766 16.84 -12.28 10.26
C LEU A 766 16.05 -12.51 11.54
N ASN A 767 14.75 -12.72 11.41
CA ASN A 767 13.85 -13.03 12.51
C ASN A 767 13.50 -14.50 12.46
N LEU A 768 13.61 -15.20 13.59
CA LEU A 768 13.32 -16.63 13.72
C LEU A 768 12.43 -16.87 14.93
N HIS A 769 11.25 -17.41 14.71
CA HIS A 769 10.27 -17.70 15.74
C HIS A 769 9.79 -19.15 15.65
N LEU A 770 9.71 -19.82 16.79
CA LEU A 770 9.09 -21.13 16.93
C LEU A 770 7.67 -20.98 17.44
N GLU A 771 6.75 -21.69 16.83
CA GLU A 771 5.35 -21.70 17.22
C GLU A 771 4.92 -23.10 17.61
N LYS A 772 4.24 -23.19 18.75
CA LYS A 772 3.56 -24.39 19.22
C LYS A 772 2.07 -24.14 19.30
N ARG A 773 1.29 -24.91 18.56
CA ARG A 773 -0.16 -24.96 18.67
C ARG A 773 -0.57 -26.09 19.60
N PHE A 774 -1.54 -25.83 20.48
CA PHE A 774 -2.03 -26.78 21.44
C PHE A 774 -3.49 -26.51 21.80
N GLN A 775 -4.14 -27.48 22.43
CA GLN A 775 -5.50 -27.37 22.89
C GLN A 775 -5.49 -27.34 24.42
N ALA A 776 -6.18 -26.36 25.01
CA ALA A 776 -6.38 -26.23 26.44
C ALA A 776 -7.74 -25.56 26.74
N LEU A 777 -8.42 -26.00 27.81
CA LEU A 777 -9.70 -25.43 28.27
C LEU A 777 -10.81 -25.40 27.20
N GLY A 778 -10.80 -26.35 26.25
CA GLY A 778 -11.75 -26.38 25.13
C GLY A 778 -11.49 -25.41 23.99
N PHE A 779 -10.32 -24.75 23.98
CA PHE A 779 -9.91 -23.78 22.98
C PHE A 779 -8.58 -24.17 22.36
N TYR A 780 -8.35 -23.66 21.13
CA TYR A 780 -7.07 -23.74 20.45
C TYR A 780 -6.22 -22.50 20.76
N TRP A 781 -4.95 -22.76 21.07
CA TRP A 781 -3.96 -21.77 21.46
C TRP A 781 -2.70 -21.93 20.61
N ALA A 782 -1.96 -20.85 20.42
CA ALA A 782 -0.59 -20.91 19.94
C ALA A 782 0.32 -20.06 20.83
N ILE A 783 1.45 -20.63 21.20
CA ILE A 783 2.58 -19.91 21.81
C ILE A 783 3.64 -19.79 20.74
N ARG A 784 4.08 -18.57 20.49
CA ARG A 784 5.19 -18.25 19.60
C ARG A 784 6.27 -17.56 20.43
N ALA A 785 7.51 -17.98 20.27
CA ALA A 785 8.67 -17.38 20.90
C ALA A 785 9.85 -17.37 19.94
N GLY A 786 10.67 -16.34 19.97
CA GLY A 786 11.80 -16.23 19.08
C GLY A 786 12.58 -14.96 19.22
N TYR A 787 13.49 -14.79 18.31
CA TYR A 787 14.33 -13.60 18.23
C TYR A 787 14.04 -12.80 16.96
N ASP A 788 13.82 -11.51 17.14
CA ASP A 788 13.95 -10.55 16.08
C ASP A 788 15.43 -10.17 15.95
N ASN A 789 15.87 -9.99 14.71
CA ASN A 789 17.27 -9.76 14.35
C ASN A 789 18.25 -10.70 15.11
N ILE A 790 18.07 -12.01 14.97
CA ILE A 790 18.84 -13.03 15.72
C ILE A 790 20.35 -12.89 15.51
N THR A 791 20.79 -12.33 14.40
CA THR A 791 22.19 -12.08 14.07
C THR A 791 22.80 -10.99 14.94
N GLY A 792 21.98 -10.15 15.59
CA GLY A 792 22.43 -9.02 16.40
C GLY A 792 23.13 -7.93 15.58
N ARG A 793 22.96 -7.92 14.24
CA ARG A 793 23.53 -6.87 13.42
C ARG A 793 22.90 -5.52 13.78
N GLN A 794 23.72 -4.52 14.01
CA GLN A 794 23.28 -3.17 14.24
C GLN A 794 22.81 -2.55 12.92
N ASN A 795 21.53 -2.18 12.85
CA ASN A 795 20.90 -1.56 11.69
C ASN A 795 20.46 -0.14 12.09
N PRO A 796 21.31 0.88 11.86
CA PRO A 796 21.01 2.24 12.30
C PRO A 796 19.92 2.87 11.46
N VAL A 797 19.11 3.74 12.08
CA VAL A 797 18.06 4.54 11.42
C VAL A 797 18.35 6.04 11.50
N ALA A 798 19.27 6.48 12.36
CA ALA A 798 19.69 7.87 12.51
C ALA A 798 21.19 8.01 12.28
N VAL A 799 21.63 9.17 11.83
CA VAL A 799 23.04 9.49 11.60
C VAL A 799 23.29 10.96 11.87
N ASN A 800 24.40 11.25 12.54
CA ASN A 800 24.93 12.61 12.55
C ASN A 800 25.57 12.90 11.19
N ASN A 801 24.91 13.74 10.41
CA ASN A 801 25.27 14.06 9.03
C ASN A 801 25.89 15.47 8.88
N ASP A 802 26.17 16.16 10.00
CA ASP A 802 26.84 17.45 10.00
C ASP A 802 28.37 17.25 9.91
N ILE A 803 28.98 17.79 8.84
CA ILE A 803 30.42 17.61 8.57
C ILE A 803 31.29 18.39 9.56
N ASP A 804 30.75 19.44 10.19
CA ASP A 804 31.46 20.26 11.18
C ASP A 804 31.38 19.62 12.57
N SER A 805 30.65 18.54 12.74
CA SER A 805 30.58 17.79 14.00
C SER A 805 31.78 16.84 14.18
N PRO A 806 32.41 16.78 15.36
CA PRO A 806 33.37 15.73 15.67
C PRO A 806 32.76 14.32 15.69
N GLN A 807 31.40 14.25 15.77
CA GLN A 807 30.64 13.01 15.69
C GLN A 807 30.11 12.73 14.25
N PHE A 808 30.63 13.41 13.25
CA PHE A 808 30.23 13.18 11.86
C PHE A 808 30.25 11.69 11.49
N ARG A 809 29.16 11.19 10.91
CA ARG A 809 28.92 9.76 10.59
C ARG A 809 28.80 8.83 11.82
N THR A 810 28.54 9.36 12.99
CA THR A 810 28.06 8.53 14.10
C THR A 810 26.64 8.07 13.79
N PHE A 811 26.40 6.76 13.89
CA PHE A 811 25.10 6.14 13.62
C PHE A 811 24.43 5.76 14.93
N SER A 812 23.10 5.87 14.98
CA SER A 812 22.26 5.59 16.16
C SER A 812 20.90 5.00 15.78
N GLY A 813 20.07 4.72 16.79
CA GLY A 813 18.74 4.13 16.59
C GLY A 813 18.85 2.69 16.11
N PHE A 814 19.70 1.89 16.73
CA PHE A 814 19.97 0.52 16.30
C PHE A 814 18.80 -0.41 16.58
N ASP A 815 18.31 -1.05 15.52
CA ASP A 815 17.38 -2.16 15.62
C ASP A 815 18.15 -3.43 16.04
N GLY A 816 18.35 -3.57 17.36
CA GLY A 816 19.12 -4.64 17.96
C GLY A 816 18.36 -5.97 18.02
N ARG A 817 19.03 -7.01 18.61
CA ARG A 817 18.41 -8.29 18.89
C ARG A 817 17.36 -8.15 20.01
N ALA A 818 16.14 -8.60 19.77
CA ALA A 818 15.08 -8.65 20.75
C ALA A 818 14.50 -10.07 20.87
N PHE A 819 14.39 -10.59 22.09
CA PHE A 819 13.63 -11.82 22.34
C PHE A 819 12.17 -11.44 22.56
N THR A 820 11.28 -12.01 21.78
CA THR A 820 9.85 -11.73 21.84
C THR A 820 9.04 -12.98 22.06
N THR A 821 7.97 -12.88 22.83
CA THR A 821 7.04 -13.95 23.11
C THR A 821 5.62 -13.54 22.79
N ARG A 822 4.76 -14.49 22.47
CA ARG A 822 3.40 -14.23 22.04
C ARG A 822 2.48 -15.39 22.30
N ILE A 823 1.31 -15.13 22.90
CA ILE A 823 0.24 -16.09 23.05
C ILE A 823 -0.93 -15.67 22.17
N ARG A 824 -1.43 -16.59 21.35
CA ARG A 824 -2.60 -16.38 20.48
C ARG A 824 -3.73 -17.29 20.88
N PHE A 825 -4.92 -16.74 20.87
CA PHE A 825 -6.16 -17.51 20.93
C PHE A 825 -6.62 -17.79 19.50
N LEU A 826 -6.80 -19.06 19.15
CA LEU A 826 -7.11 -19.50 17.79
C LEU A 826 -8.57 -19.90 17.59
N GLY A 827 -9.42 -19.75 18.61
CA GLY A 827 -10.84 -20.05 18.54
C GLY A 827 -11.25 -21.26 19.39
N ARG A 828 -12.55 -21.59 19.36
CA ARG A 828 -13.17 -22.73 20.10
C ARG A 828 -13.16 -23.98 19.20
N LYS A 829 -13.06 -25.16 19.84
CA LYS A 829 -13.19 -26.45 19.18
C LYS A 829 -14.54 -26.62 18.50
#